data_c8f22ace0538e94e6b41eba4431566c8
#
_entry.id   c8f22ace0538e94e6b41eba4431566c8
#
_cell.length_a   1.000
_cell.length_b   1.000
_cell.length_c   1.000
_cell.angle_alpha   90.00
_cell.angle_beta   90.00
_cell.angle_gamma   90.00
#
_symmetry.space_group_name_H-M   'P 1'
#
loop_
_entity.id
_entity.type
_entity.pdbx_description
1 polymer ?
#
loop_
_entity_poly.entity_id
_entity_poly.type
_entity_poly.pdbx_seq_one_letter_code
_entity_poly.pdbx_strand_id
1 'polypeptide(L)'
;GFRTSHEIQKVAMWDYKDLAEMCDMDAVQAFRDHALNPEHPHTRGSHENGDIFFQNREACNKVYDELPAVVEGYMKKINEKLGTDYGLFNYYGAPDADRVVVCMGSFCDVLEEVIDYLNAHGEKVGLVKVRLFRPFSIKHFVDVLPETVKKIAVMDRTKEPGSIGEPLYQDVVSALYEAGKTGIKVVGGRYGLGSKDTPPASAFAVFEELKKDEPKREFTIGIVDDVTNLSLPEAEDAPNTAAPGTIECKFWGLGGDGTVGANKNSIKIIGDHTDKYVQAYFQYDSKKTGGVTVSHLRFGDSPIRSPYYVTKADFVACHNPSYIVKGFKMVRDVKPGGTFLVNCQWSDEEFAEHMPAVAKRYIANNNVNVYLIDAIDLAAKVGMGKRTNTVLQSAFFALAKVLPAEDALQYMKDAATKSYMKKGQAIVDANHKAIDAGATAFRKFEVPADWATAEDAAPVELSEETKSAIAQQVKNLLEPIDRMDGDSLPVSAFVDCADGQFELGASAYEKRGVAVVVPHWDETKCIQCNQCAYVCPHATIRPFAMTEDEAAAAPEATRTLDAMGPKAKGMKFTMAVSPLDCMGCTNCVKVCPKGALEMVPTEQEMDQQPVWDYMVENVSEKKELIAANVKGSQFKQPYLEFSGSCAGCAETAYARLVTQVAGDRMFISNATGCSSIWGNPAATAPYCK
;
A
#
# COMPACT_ATOMS: atom_id res chain seq x y z
N GLY A 1 0.10 16.88 0.14
CA GLY A 1 1.05 15.85 0.46
C GLY A 1 1.11 14.72 -0.53
N PHE A 2 1.81 13.66 -0.13
CA PHE A 2 2.01 12.49 -1.02
C PHE A 2 0.68 11.91 -1.52
N ARG A 3 -0.30 11.77 -0.66
CA ARG A 3 -1.60 11.19 -1.03
C ARG A 3 -2.29 12.01 -2.11
N THR A 4 -2.47 13.29 -1.91
CA THR A 4 -3.13 14.19 -2.86
C THR A 4 -2.43 14.21 -4.24
N SER A 5 -1.09 14.11 -4.26
CA SER A 5 -0.33 14.05 -5.52
C SER A 5 -0.48 12.73 -6.29
N HIS A 6 -1.02 11.66 -5.65
CA HIS A 6 -1.22 10.35 -6.25
C HIS A 6 -2.70 9.98 -6.42
N GLU A 7 -3.61 10.88 -6.12
CA GLU A 7 -5.04 10.72 -6.37
C GLU A 7 -5.35 10.90 -7.86
N ILE A 8 -6.37 10.18 -8.32
CA ILE A 8 -6.99 10.43 -9.62
C ILE A 8 -8.25 11.25 -9.36
N GLN A 9 -8.32 12.43 -9.93
CA GLN A 9 -9.47 13.34 -9.84
C GLN A 9 -9.53 14.24 -11.08
N LYS A 10 -10.64 14.96 -11.26
CA LYS A 10 -10.74 15.99 -12.29
C LYS A 10 -9.84 17.17 -11.91
N VAL A 11 -9.00 17.62 -12.85
CA VAL A 11 -8.08 18.74 -12.65
C VAL A 11 -8.21 19.74 -13.78
N ALA A 12 -8.09 21.03 -13.48
CA ALA A 12 -7.90 22.05 -14.49
C ALA A 12 -6.48 21.94 -15.05
N MET A 13 -6.36 21.85 -16.37
CA MET A 13 -5.08 21.80 -17.04
C MET A 13 -4.82 23.11 -17.79
N TRP A 14 -3.62 23.62 -17.65
CA TRP A 14 -3.14 24.75 -18.45
C TRP A 14 -2.34 24.26 -19.64
N ASP A 15 -2.48 24.95 -20.78
CA ASP A 15 -1.64 24.74 -21.94
C ASP A 15 -0.39 25.64 -21.88
N TYR A 16 0.47 25.52 -22.87
CA TYR A 16 1.69 26.34 -22.93
C TYR A 16 1.41 27.84 -23.09
N LYS A 17 0.26 28.22 -23.68
CA LYS A 17 -0.13 29.63 -23.81
C LYS A 17 -0.50 30.19 -22.42
N ASP A 18 -1.28 29.44 -21.63
CA ASP A 18 -1.60 29.80 -20.26
C ASP A 18 -0.35 29.99 -19.41
N LEU A 19 0.61 29.05 -19.52
CA LEU A 19 1.88 29.14 -18.81
C LEU A 19 2.71 30.34 -19.23
N ALA A 20 2.74 30.66 -20.53
CA ALA A 20 3.48 31.82 -21.03
C ALA A 20 2.90 33.15 -20.52
N GLU A 21 1.58 33.24 -20.32
CA GLU A 21 0.94 34.43 -19.72
C GLU A 21 1.34 34.61 -18.24
N MET A 22 1.69 33.52 -17.54
CA MET A 22 2.09 33.54 -16.12
C MET A 22 3.59 33.75 -15.93
N CYS A 23 4.41 33.38 -16.89
CA CYS A 23 5.86 33.47 -16.81
C CYS A 23 6.37 34.88 -17.19
N ASP A 24 7.38 35.37 -16.49
CA ASP A 24 8.21 36.47 -16.92
C ASP A 24 9.19 35.95 -17.98
N MET A 25 8.84 36.17 -19.28
CA MET A 25 9.62 35.66 -20.38
C MET A 25 10.95 36.42 -20.57
N ASP A 26 11.06 37.65 -20.08
CA ASP A 26 12.32 38.40 -20.06
C ASP A 26 13.29 37.80 -19.05
N ALA A 27 12.79 37.41 -17.86
CA ALA A 27 13.58 36.67 -16.86
C ALA A 27 14.01 35.29 -17.39
N VAL A 28 13.14 34.57 -18.12
CA VAL A 28 13.50 33.31 -18.78
C VAL A 28 14.61 33.51 -19.81
N GLN A 29 14.53 34.59 -20.62
CA GLN A 29 15.56 34.89 -21.62
C GLN A 29 16.88 35.29 -20.92
N ALA A 30 16.83 36.13 -19.91
CA ALA A 30 18.01 36.52 -19.14
C ALA A 30 18.70 35.29 -18.50
N PHE A 31 17.92 34.29 -18.02
CA PHE A 31 18.48 33.04 -17.56
C PHE A 31 19.16 32.22 -18.65
N ARG A 32 18.56 32.17 -19.87
CA ARG A 32 19.13 31.47 -21.02
C ARG A 32 20.43 32.12 -21.54
N ASP A 33 20.53 33.44 -21.40
CA ASP A 33 21.73 34.21 -21.77
C ASP A 33 22.93 33.89 -20.86
N HIS A 34 22.69 33.26 -19.70
CA HIS A 34 23.72 32.70 -18.83
C HIS A 34 24.27 31.34 -19.29
N ALA A 35 23.84 30.81 -20.45
CA ALA A 35 24.44 29.60 -21.00
C ALA A 35 25.94 29.82 -21.26
N LEU A 36 26.73 28.72 -21.21
CA LEU A 36 28.15 28.76 -21.39
C LEU A 36 28.49 29.39 -22.75
N ASN A 37 29.06 30.59 -22.75
CA ASN A 37 29.45 31.37 -23.92
C ASN A 37 30.78 32.05 -23.65
N PRO A 38 31.83 31.81 -24.44
CA PRO A 38 33.13 32.44 -24.26
C PRO A 38 33.13 33.95 -24.48
N GLU A 39 32.17 34.47 -25.25
CA GLU A 39 32.03 35.93 -25.51
C GLU A 39 31.38 36.63 -24.28
N HIS A 40 30.53 35.92 -23.55
CA HIS A 40 29.83 36.40 -22.34
C HIS A 40 29.88 35.35 -21.24
N PRO A 41 31.07 35.13 -20.65
CA PRO A 41 31.25 34.09 -19.67
C PRO A 41 30.43 34.38 -18.38
N HIS A 42 29.66 33.40 -17.96
CA HIS A 42 28.91 33.46 -16.70
C HIS A 42 29.09 32.19 -15.91
N THR A 43 29.37 32.30 -14.64
CA THR A 43 29.43 31.15 -13.73
C THR A 43 28.57 31.40 -12.49
N ARG A 44 27.97 30.34 -11.98
CA ARG A 44 27.15 30.38 -10.75
C ARG A 44 27.55 29.22 -9.86
N GLY A 45 27.77 29.56 -8.59
CA GLY A 45 28.31 28.62 -7.61
C GLY A 45 29.84 28.57 -7.67
N SER A 46 30.48 28.87 -6.57
CA SER A 46 31.93 28.90 -6.41
C SER A 46 32.32 28.16 -5.15
N HIS A 47 33.59 27.77 -5.08
CA HIS A 47 34.21 27.37 -3.83
C HIS A 47 34.49 28.65 -3.00
N GLU A 48 33.97 28.69 -1.78
CA GLU A 48 34.10 29.82 -0.89
C GLU A 48 34.88 29.41 0.36
N ASN A 49 35.94 30.17 0.66
CA ASN A 49 36.72 29.97 1.88
C ASN A 49 35.97 30.50 3.11
N GLY A 50 36.40 30.12 4.31
CA GLY A 50 35.75 30.48 5.55
C GLY A 50 35.75 31.99 5.86
N ASP A 51 36.61 32.76 5.21
CA ASP A 51 36.68 34.22 5.36
C ASP A 51 35.62 34.99 4.57
N ILE A 52 34.97 34.37 3.58
CA ILE A 52 33.97 35.05 2.72
C ILE A 52 32.60 34.31 2.71
N PHE A 53 32.53 33.02 3.04
CA PHE A 53 31.29 32.22 2.92
C PHE A 53 30.15 32.84 3.76
N PHE A 54 30.40 33.26 4.98
CA PHE A 54 29.35 33.82 5.85
C PHE A 54 28.76 35.07 5.27
N GLN A 55 29.59 36.03 4.83
CA GLN A 55 29.14 37.29 4.21
C GLN A 55 28.30 37.02 2.97
N ASN A 56 28.71 36.04 2.13
CA ASN A 56 27.94 35.69 0.96
C ASN A 56 26.58 35.05 1.31
N ARG A 57 26.53 34.24 2.39
CA ARG A 57 25.26 33.70 2.88
C ARG A 57 24.33 34.80 3.42
N GLU A 58 24.83 35.78 4.12
CA GLU A 58 24.03 36.90 4.60
C GLU A 58 23.52 37.79 3.46
N ALA A 59 24.28 37.94 2.39
CA ALA A 59 23.89 38.74 1.22
C ALA A 59 22.60 38.28 0.54
N CYS A 60 22.17 37.02 0.75
CA CYS A 60 20.91 36.53 0.19
C CYS A 60 19.67 36.89 1.02
N ASN A 61 19.82 37.45 2.24
CA ASN A 61 18.68 37.74 3.11
C ASN A 61 17.65 38.64 2.44
N LYS A 62 18.08 39.68 1.71
CA LYS A 62 17.19 40.59 0.99
C LYS A 62 16.24 39.85 0.01
N VAL A 63 16.74 38.83 -0.66
CA VAL A 63 15.92 38.03 -1.58
C VAL A 63 14.83 37.29 -0.82
N TYR A 64 15.18 36.72 0.35
CA TYR A 64 14.19 36.01 1.18
C TYR A 64 13.18 36.98 1.82
N ASP A 65 13.57 38.22 2.15
CA ASP A 65 12.66 39.25 2.66
C ASP A 65 11.62 39.68 1.60
N GLU A 66 12.02 39.77 0.35
CA GLU A 66 11.15 40.17 -0.76
C GLU A 66 10.26 39.00 -1.28
N LEU A 67 10.64 37.76 -1.06
CA LEU A 67 9.99 36.56 -1.62
C LEU A 67 8.51 36.40 -1.24
N PRO A 68 8.05 36.69 -0.01
CA PRO A 68 6.62 36.61 0.32
C PRO A 68 5.74 37.48 -0.59
N ALA A 69 6.14 38.70 -0.87
CA ALA A 69 5.40 39.60 -1.74
C ALA A 69 5.37 39.11 -3.21
N VAL A 70 6.48 38.53 -3.70
CA VAL A 70 6.55 37.94 -5.04
C VAL A 70 5.60 36.76 -5.14
N VAL A 71 5.62 35.83 -4.17
CA VAL A 71 4.73 34.66 -4.15
C VAL A 71 3.27 35.09 -4.05
N GLU A 72 2.94 36.05 -3.20
CA GLU A 72 1.58 36.57 -3.08
C GLU A 72 1.10 37.18 -4.42
N GLY A 73 1.96 37.90 -5.13
CA GLY A 73 1.67 38.45 -6.45
C GLY A 73 1.30 37.36 -7.49
N TYR A 74 2.04 36.25 -7.49
CA TYR A 74 1.69 35.10 -8.34
C TYR A 74 0.42 34.38 -7.89
N MET A 75 0.20 34.21 -6.60
CA MET A 75 -1.04 33.65 -6.09
C MET A 75 -2.26 34.46 -6.53
N LYS A 76 -2.19 35.80 -6.51
CA LYS A 76 -3.25 36.68 -7.01
C LYS A 76 -3.54 36.43 -8.49
N LYS A 77 -2.52 36.34 -9.34
CA LYS A 77 -2.70 36.00 -10.77
C LYS A 77 -3.37 34.63 -10.96
N ILE A 78 -2.99 33.63 -10.17
CA ILE A 78 -3.57 32.31 -10.21
C ILE A 78 -5.04 32.35 -9.79
N ASN A 79 -5.34 33.08 -8.71
CA ASN A 79 -6.71 33.25 -8.22
C ASN A 79 -7.64 33.89 -9.25
N GLU A 80 -7.17 34.93 -9.94
CA GLU A 80 -7.89 35.59 -11.02
C GLU A 80 -8.19 34.63 -12.19
N LYS A 81 -7.24 33.75 -12.50
CA LYS A 81 -7.40 32.79 -13.64
C LYS A 81 -8.27 31.59 -13.30
N LEU A 82 -8.23 31.09 -12.04
CA LEU A 82 -8.90 29.87 -11.60
C LEU A 82 -10.14 30.10 -10.73
N GLY A 83 -10.35 31.33 -10.24
CA GLY A 83 -11.42 31.63 -9.29
C GLY A 83 -11.13 31.04 -7.90
N THR A 84 -9.87 30.98 -7.51
CA THR A 84 -9.40 30.48 -6.20
C THR A 84 -9.09 31.63 -5.24
N ASP A 85 -8.74 31.33 -3.99
CA ASP A 85 -8.44 32.31 -2.92
C ASP A 85 -7.07 32.07 -2.29
N TYR A 86 -6.10 31.54 -3.01
CA TYR A 86 -4.77 31.25 -2.47
C TYR A 86 -4.09 32.49 -1.88
N GLY A 87 -3.63 32.38 -0.63
CA GLY A 87 -2.78 33.33 0.07
C GLY A 87 -1.59 32.58 0.69
N LEU A 88 -0.60 33.31 1.22
CA LEU A 88 0.55 32.70 1.91
C LEU A 88 0.10 31.85 3.10
N PHE A 89 -0.92 32.34 3.79
CA PHE A 89 -1.70 31.63 4.80
C PHE A 89 -3.18 31.87 4.49
N ASN A 90 -3.99 30.84 4.60
CA ASN A 90 -5.44 30.97 4.47
C ASN A 90 -6.12 30.53 5.77
N TYR A 91 -7.03 31.34 6.26
CA TYR A 91 -7.92 30.95 7.36
C TYR A 91 -9.18 30.28 6.84
N TYR A 92 -9.65 29.25 7.55
CA TYR A 92 -10.90 28.55 7.30
C TYR A 92 -11.62 28.23 8.61
N GLY A 93 -12.92 28.49 8.70
CA GLY A 93 -13.76 28.16 9.87
C GLY A 93 -14.49 29.34 10.48
N ALA A 94 -14.85 29.24 11.75
CA ALA A 94 -15.63 30.29 12.44
C ALA A 94 -14.78 31.58 12.59
N PRO A 95 -15.35 32.77 12.25
CA PRO A 95 -14.61 34.02 12.34
C PRO A 95 -14.25 34.41 13.78
N ASP A 96 -14.92 33.84 14.75
CA ASP A 96 -14.73 34.02 16.19
C ASP A 96 -14.23 32.73 16.88
N ALA A 97 -13.45 31.91 16.16
CA ALA A 97 -12.90 30.68 16.69
C ALA A 97 -11.98 30.93 17.90
N ASP A 98 -12.15 30.14 18.95
CA ASP A 98 -11.29 30.15 20.14
C ASP A 98 -10.22 29.05 20.11
N ARG A 99 -10.37 28.06 19.22
CA ARG A 99 -9.45 26.94 18.98
C ARG A 99 -9.15 26.85 17.51
N VAL A 100 -7.87 26.85 17.16
CA VAL A 100 -7.40 26.84 15.77
C VAL A 100 -6.34 25.75 15.59
N VAL A 101 -6.42 25.05 14.48
CA VAL A 101 -5.33 24.17 14.03
C VAL A 101 -4.50 24.89 12.98
N VAL A 102 -3.17 24.76 13.05
CA VAL A 102 -2.23 25.24 12.02
C VAL A 102 -1.62 24.01 11.36
N CYS A 103 -1.77 23.90 10.04
CA CYS A 103 -1.34 22.73 9.30
C CYS A 103 -0.98 23.07 7.86
N MET A 104 -0.28 22.17 7.17
CA MET A 104 0.00 22.25 5.74
C MET A 104 -0.26 20.91 5.04
N GLY A 105 -0.58 20.96 3.75
CA GLY A 105 -0.76 19.79 2.92
C GLY A 105 -2.14 19.15 3.05
N SER A 106 -2.26 17.86 2.70
CA SER A 106 -3.54 17.17 2.52
C SER A 106 -4.39 17.02 3.80
N PHE A 107 -3.79 17.06 4.97
CA PHE A 107 -4.56 17.02 6.23
C PHE A 107 -5.43 18.26 6.41
N CYS A 108 -5.12 19.40 5.76
CA CYS A 108 -5.98 20.56 5.75
C CYS A 108 -7.39 20.26 5.22
N ASP A 109 -7.51 19.42 4.20
CA ASP A 109 -8.82 19.08 3.61
C ASP A 109 -9.66 18.24 4.56
N VAL A 110 -9.05 17.32 5.31
CA VAL A 110 -9.72 16.56 6.39
C VAL A 110 -10.19 17.50 7.51
N LEU A 111 -9.33 18.45 7.90
CA LEU A 111 -9.67 19.45 8.93
C LEU A 111 -10.83 20.34 8.48
N GLU A 112 -10.92 20.72 7.20
CA GLU A 112 -12.05 21.50 6.69
C GLU A 112 -13.38 20.75 6.84
N GLU A 113 -13.41 19.45 6.48
CA GLU A 113 -14.62 18.62 6.66
C GLU A 113 -15.04 18.53 8.13
N VAL A 114 -14.08 18.32 9.03
CA VAL A 114 -14.36 18.22 10.48
C VAL A 114 -14.76 19.57 11.07
N ILE A 115 -14.15 20.69 10.64
CA ILE A 115 -14.52 22.04 11.06
C ILE A 115 -15.94 22.39 10.61
N ASP A 116 -16.31 22.07 9.39
CA ASP A 116 -17.68 22.26 8.91
C ASP A 116 -18.69 21.51 9.80
N TYR A 117 -18.37 20.26 10.12
CA TYR A 117 -19.20 19.45 11.02
C TYR A 117 -19.29 20.06 12.42
N LEU A 118 -18.16 20.39 13.06
CA LEU A 118 -18.11 20.93 14.42
C LEU A 118 -18.82 22.28 14.53
N ASN A 119 -18.58 23.19 13.58
CA ASN A 119 -19.22 24.52 13.58
C ASN A 119 -20.73 24.44 13.33
N ALA A 120 -21.19 23.48 12.49
CA ALA A 120 -22.60 23.20 12.32
C ALA A 120 -23.28 22.67 13.61
N HIS A 121 -22.50 22.08 14.52
CA HIS A 121 -22.94 21.59 15.83
C HIS A 121 -22.67 22.59 16.99
N GLY A 122 -22.38 23.84 16.67
CA GLY A 122 -22.26 24.93 17.67
C GLY A 122 -20.89 25.14 18.26
N GLU A 123 -19.84 24.48 17.73
CA GLU A 123 -18.45 24.74 18.09
C GLU A 123 -17.95 26.00 17.38
N LYS A 124 -16.82 26.54 17.86
CA LYS A 124 -16.15 27.69 17.25
C LYS A 124 -14.69 27.35 17.00
N VAL A 125 -14.46 26.67 15.89
CA VAL A 125 -13.15 26.15 15.54
C VAL A 125 -12.71 26.60 14.15
N GLY A 126 -11.40 26.62 13.92
CA GLY A 126 -10.82 27.04 12.65
C GLY A 126 -9.48 26.39 12.34
N LEU A 127 -9.02 26.67 11.13
CA LEU A 127 -7.77 26.17 10.55
C LEU A 127 -7.00 27.33 9.91
N VAL A 128 -5.70 27.40 10.13
CA VAL A 128 -4.78 28.14 9.29
C VAL A 128 -4.03 27.18 8.39
N LYS A 129 -4.25 27.30 7.09
CA LYS A 129 -3.53 26.55 6.04
C LYS A 129 -2.26 27.27 5.67
N VAL A 130 -1.09 26.66 5.93
CA VAL A 130 0.21 27.20 5.56
C VAL A 130 0.52 26.80 4.11
N ARG A 131 0.62 27.78 3.21
CA ARG A 131 0.98 27.56 1.82
C ARG A 131 2.42 27.97 1.51
N LEU A 132 2.93 29.02 2.13
CA LEU A 132 4.35 29.37 2.07
C LEU A 132 5.01 29.13 3.44
N PHE A 133 5.70 28.01 3.57
CA PHE A 133 6.38 27.63 4.81
C PHE A 133 7.73 28.37 4.98
N ARG A 134 8.47 28.56 3.89
CA ARG A 134 9.75 29.28 3.89
C ARG A 134 9.83 30.26 2.72
N PRO A 135 10.15 31.55 2.97
CA PRO A 135 10.32 32.17 4.29
C PRO A 135 9.00 32.26 5.06
N PHE A 136 9.02 32.08 6.39
CA PHE A 136 7.84 32.19 7.23
C PHE A 136 7.52 33.66 7.49
N SER A 137 6.41 34.18 7.02
CA SER A 137 6.02 35.57 7.18
C SER A 137 5.16 35.76 8.44
N ILE A 138 5.73 36.28 9.49
CA ILE A 138 5.07 36.55 10.77
C ILE A 138 3.81 37.38 10.55
N LYS A 139 3.95 38.49 9.80
CA LYS A 139 2.84 39.42 9.53
C LYS A 139 1.65 38.68 8.91
N HIS A 140 1.85 37.96 7.80
CA HIS A 140 0.76 37.27 7.08
C HIS A 140 0.15 36.15 7.92
N PHE A 141 0.94 35.45 8.73
CA PHE A 141 0.43 34.43 9.65
C PHE A 141 -0.48 35.03 10.73
N VAL A 142 -0.04 36.14 11.37
CA VAL A 142 -0.78 36.77 12.48
C VAL A 142 -2.03 37.46 11.96
N ASP A 143 -1.98 38.06 10.76
CA ASP A 143 -3.08 38.83 10.17
C ASP A 143 -4.31 37.91 9.85
N VAL A 144 -4.11 36.60 9.66
CA VAL A 144 -5.23 35.66 9.37
C VAL A 144 -5.84 35.04 10.62
N LEU A 145 -5.20 35.20 11.81
CA LEU A 145 -5.71 34.61 13.04
C LEU A 145 -6.93 35.39 13.58
N PRO A 146 -8.01 34.71 14.00
CA PRO A 146 -9.10 35.35 14.74
C PRO A 146 -8.57 35.98 16.04
N GLU A 147 -9.06 37.19 16.39
CA GLU A 147 -8.70 37.86 17.64
C GLU A 147 -9.14 37.09 18.89
N THR A 148 -10.12 36.19 18.73
CA THR A 148 -10.69 35.35 19.79
C THR A 148 -9.90 34.10 20.12
N VAL A 149 -8.84 33.81 19.35
CA VAL A 149 -8.11 32.55 19.49
C VAL A 149 -7.39 32.47 20.84
N LYS A 150 -7.57 31.36 21.55
CA LYS A 150 -6.95 31.07 22.86
C LYS A 150 -5.98 29.93 22.83
N LYS A 151 -6.25 28.92 21.93
CA LYS A 151 -5.45 27.70 21.83
C LYS A 151 -5.17 27.37 20.37
N ILE A 152 -3.95 26.97 20.09
CA ILE A 152 -3.51 26.54 18.77
C ILE A 152 -2.87 25.15 18.88
N ALA A 153 -3.31 24.20 18.04
CA ALA A 153 -2.57 22.97 17.77
C ALA A 153 -1.84 23.11 16.44
N VAL A 154 -0.53 22.91 16.46
CA VAL A 154 0.29 22.93 15.24
C VAL A 154 0.59 21.51 14.85
N MET A 155 0.21 21.13 13.61
CA MET A 155 0.33 19.76 13.11
C MET A 155 1.50 19.65 12.14
N ASP A 156 2.50 18.88 12.54
CA ASP A 156 3.71 18.61 11.75
C ASP A 156 3.71 17.15 11.25
N ARG A 157 3.91 16.96 9.94
CA ARG A 157 4.09 15.63 9.34
C ARG A 157 5.56 15.23 9.35
N THR A 158 6.19 15.38 10.49
CA THR A 158 7.57 14.99 10.74
C THR A 158 7.77 14.63 12.20
N LYS A 159 8.90 14.04 12.51
CA LYS A 159 9.39 13.83 13.87
C LYS A 159 10.87 14.24 13.89
N GLU A 160 11.20 15.19 14.74
CA GLU A 160 12.56 15.67 15.00
C GLU A 160 13.07 15.08 16.32
N PRO A 161 13.72 13.89 16.33
CA PRO A 161 14.17 13.26 17.57
C PRO A 161 15.11 14.15 18.37
N GLY A 162 14.76 14.39 19.64
CA GLY A 162 15.55 15.23 20.54
C GLY A 162 15.31 16.74 20.41
N SER A 163 14.48 17.20 19.49
CA SER A 163 14.06 18.60 19.41
C SER A 163 12.99 18.92 20.47
N ILE A 164 12.90 20.19 20.86
CA ILE A 164 11.85 20.68 21.77
C ILE A 164 10.49 20.83 21.10
N GLY A 165 10.41 20.61 19.82
CA GLY A 165 9.19 20.62 18.99
C GLY A 165 9.55 20.51 17.51
N GLU A 166 8.57 20.20 16.69
CA GLU A 166 8.71 20.07 15.24
C GLU A 166 8.82 21.43 14.54
N PRO A 167 9.32 21.51 13.29
CA PRO A 167 9.67 22.75 12.64
C PRO A 167 8.54 23.79 12.54
N LEU A 168 7.32 23.40 12.13
CA LEU A 168 6.21 24.34 12.03
C LEU A 168 5.76 24.82 13.41
N TYR A 169 5.73 23.92 14.40
CA TYR A 169 5.44 24.29 15.79
C TYR A 169 6.39 25.36 16.30
N GLN A 170 7.69 25.20 16.07
CA GLN A 170 8.70 26.17 16.51
C GLN A 170 8.52 27.54 15.82
N ASP A 171 8.25 27.55 14.51
CA ASP A 171 8.00 28.79 13.78
C ASP A 171 6.75 29.52 14.27
N VAL A 172 5.65 28.78 14.52
CA VAL A 172 4.42 29.37 15.05
C VAL A 172 4.62 29.97 16.45
N VAL A 173 5.30 29.22 17.33
CA VAL A 173 5.61 29.74 18.69
C VAL A 173 6.47 31.01 18.61
N SER A 174 7.52 31.00 17.78
CA SER A 174 8.39 32.16 17.57
C SER A 174 7.62 33.32 16.97
N ALA A 175 6.79 33.11 15.98
CA ALA A 175 5.99 34.13 15.31
C ALA A 175 4.99 34.81 16.29
N LEU A 176 4.32 34.03 17.13
CA LEU A 176 3.39 34.56 18.15
C LEU A 176 4.13 35.35 19.22
N TYR A 177 5.31 34.89 19.63
CA TYR A 177 6.16 35.62 20.60
C TYR A 177 6.61 36.97 20.04
N GLU A 178 7.16 36.99 18.82
CA GLU A 178 7.60 38.23 18.14
C GLU A 178 6.43 39.23 17.91
N ALA A 179 5.22 38.68 17.63
CA ALA A 179 4.02 39.50 17.47
C ALA A 179 3.38 39.96 18.81
N GLY A 180 3.94 39.59 19.95
CA GLY A 180 3.41 39.94 21.28
C GLY A 180 2.12 39.20 21.66
N LYS A 181 1.74 38.12 20.92
CA LYS A 181 0.53 37.30 21.20
C LYS A 181 0.84 36.12 22.16
N THR A 182 1.50 36.42 23.29
CA THR A 182 1.99 35.44 24.26
C THR A 182 0.91 34.79 25.13
N GLY A 183 -0.33 35.27 25.06
CA GLY A 183 -1.49 34.70 25.79
C GLY A 183 -2.11 33.48 25.13
N ILE A 184 -1.68 33.13 23.93
CA ILE A 184 -2.22 31.96 23.19
C ILE A 184 -1.45 30.71 23.60
N LYS A 185 -2.16 29.67 24.07
CA LYS A 185 -1.54 28.38 24.38
C LYS A 185 -1.31 27.58 23.09
N VAL A 186 -0.06 27.19 22.81
CA VAL A 186 0.32 26.45 21.60
C VAL A 186 0.77 25.03 21.98
N VAL A 187 0.25 24.04 21.29
CA VAL A 187 0.63 22.61 21.42
C VAL A 187 1.03 22.06 20.08
N GLY A 188 1.90 21.03 20.06
CA GLY A 188 2.42 20.40 18.84
C GLY A 188 1.91 18.98 18.64
N GLY A 189 1.45 18.66 17.45
CA GLY A 189 0.99 17.34 17.07
C GLY A 189 1.80 16.73 15.92
N ARG A 190 2.19 15.47 16.05
CA ARG A 190 2.87 14.69 15.00
C ARG A 190 1.87 13.74 14.32
N TYR A 191 1.95 13.64 13.00
CA TYR A 191 1.04 12.78 12.22
C TYR A 191 1.65 12.34 10.89
N GLY A 192 1.04 11.33 10.26
CA GLY A 192 1.17 11.04 8.84
C GLY A 192 2.54 10.58 8.35
N LEU A 193 3.46 10.20 9.25
CA LEU A 193 4.78 9.65 8.88
C LEU A 193 4.59 8.37 8.05
N GLY A 194 5.45 8.19 7.04
CA GLY A 194 5.33 7.06 6.12
C GLY A 194 3.99 6.98 5.38
N SER A 195 3.27 8.09 5.23
CA SER A 195 1.91 8.16 4.66
C SER A 195 0.85 7.45 5.48
N LYS A 196 1.05 7.32 6.81
CA LYS A 196 0.00 6.86 7.73
C LYS A 196 -1.28 7.66 7.51
N ASP A 197 -2.41 6.98 7.49
CA ASP A 197 -3.70 7.63 7.26
C ASP A 197 -4.07 8.60 8.38
N THR A 198 -4.85 9.63 8.04
CA THR A 198 -5.35 10.64 8.97
C THR A 198 -6.83 10.88 8.68
N PRO A 199 -7.70 9.96 9.11
CA PRO A 199 -9.14 10.07 8.92
C PRO A 199 -9.76 11.18 9.79
N PRO A 200 -11.05 11.51 9.61
CA PRO A 200 -11.75 12.49 10.45
C PRO A 200 -11.63 12.23 11.95
N ALA A 201 -11.61 10.98 12.39
CA ALA A 201 -11.40 10.62 13.81
C ALA A 201 -10.14 11.25 14.40
N SER A 202 -9.04 11.28 13.65
CA SER A 202 -7.78 11.94 14.04
C SER A 202 -7.97 13.46 14.22
N ALA A 203 -8.71 14.11 13.32
CA ALA A 203 -8.97 15.55 13.39
C ALA A 203 -9.91 15.89 14.56
N PHE A 204 -10.96 15.09 14.80
CA PHE A 204 -11.81 15.23 15.98
C PHE A 204 -11.00 15.12 17.27
N ALA A 205 -10.09 14.17 17.37
CA ALA A 205 -9.23 13.99 18.55
C ALA A 205 -8.38 15.25 18.86
N VAL A 206 -7.89 15.93 17.83
CA VAL A 206 -7.14 17.19 18.01
C VAL A 206 -8.04 18.30 18.60
N PHE A 207 -9.26 18.46 18.08
CA PHE A 207 -10.18 19.47 18.61
C PHE A 207 -10.67 19.14 20.02
N GLU A 208 -10.90 17.84 20.32
CA GLU A 208 -11.22 17.41 21.69
C GLU A 208 -10.07 17.65 22.67
N GLU A 209 -8.82 17.46 22.25
CA GLU A 209 -7.66 17.79 23.06
C GLU A 209 -7.59 19.30 23.36
N LEU A 210 -7.87 20.14 22.37
CA LEU A 210 -7.90 21.59 22.55
C LEU A 210 -9.03 22.10 23.47
N LYS A 211 -10.07 21.31 23.76
CA LYS A 211 -11.11 21.66 24.75
C LYS A 211 -10.60 21.62 26.17
N LYS A 212 -9.61 20.77 26.47
CA LYS A 212 -9.07 20.62 27.81
C LYS A 212 -8.42 21.90 28.32
N ASP A 213 -8.56 22.20 29.59
CA ASP A 213 -7.87 23.35 30.21
C ASP A 213 -6.35 23.21 30.05
N GLU A 214 -5.82 22.01 30.27
CA GLU A 214 -4.43 21.65 30.10
C GLU A 214 -4.27 20.57 29.01
N PRO A 215 -4.24 20.94 27.72
CA PRO A 215 -3.94 20.03 26.63
C PRO A 215 -2.49 19.54 26.70
N LYS A 216 -2.21 18.34 26.20
CA LYS A 216 -0.85 17.80 26.08
C LYS A 216 0.01 18.77 25.26
N ARG A 217 1.19 19.13 25.79
CA ARG A 217 2.15 20.01 25.09
C ARG A 217 2.55 19.45 23.72
N GLU A 218 2.75 18.14 23.65
CA GLU A 218 3.02 17.38 22.43
C GLU A 218 2.21 16.11 22.42
N PHE A 219 1.78 15.70 21.22
CA PHE A 219 0.96 14.50 21.04
C PHE A 219 1.17 13.88 19.66
N THR A 220 0.63 12.68 19.48
CA THR A 220 0.54 11.97 18.20
C THR A 220 -0.90 11.61 17.88
N ILE A 221 -1.23 11.50 16.58
CA ILE A 221 -2.49 10.96 16.08
C ILE A 221 -2.24 9.89 15.02
N GLY A 222 -3.22 9.01 14.80
CA GLY A 222 -3.16 7.93 13.81
C GLY A 222 -2.39 6.69 14.29
N ILE A 223 -1.89 6.68 15.52
CA ILE A 223 -1.20 5.54 16.15
C ILE A 223 -1.60 5.41 17.61
N VAL A 224 -1.32 4.25 18.21
CA VAL A 224 -1.45 4.02 19.65
C VAL A 224 -0.06 3.95 20.26
N ASP A 225 0.33 5.03 20.96
CA ASP A 225 1.59 5.09 21.71
C ASP A 225 1.35 4.71 23.17
N ASP A 226 1.53 3.45 23.46
CA ASP A 226 1.42 2.86 24.80
C ASP A 226 2.77 2.82 25.56
N VAL A 227 3.82 3.42 24.97
CA VAL A 227 5.16 3.50 25.58
C VAL A 227 5.38 4.86 26.22
N THR A 228 5.16 5.95 25.48
CA THR A 228 5.31 7.31 26.01
C THR A 228 3.96 8.01 26.24
N ASN A 229 2.85 7.38 25.85
CA ASN A 229 1.48 7.83 26.08
C ASN A 229 1.18 9.21 25.47
N LEU A 230 1.77 9.53 24.33
CA LEU A 230 1.56 10.80 23.62
C LEU A 230 0.34 10.76 22.68
N SER A 231 -0.15 9.60 22.31
CA SER A 231 -1.30 9.48 21.40
C SER A 231 -2.57 10.08 22.00
N LEU A 232 -3.34 10.73 21.14
CA LEU A 232 -4.71 11.12 21.45
C LEU A 232 -5.64 9.92 21.18
N PRO A 233 -6.67 9.72 22.01
CA PRO A 233 -7.69 8.71 21.74
C PRO A 233 -8.53 9.11 20.53
N GLU A 234 -8.70 8.21 19.58
CA GLU A 234 -9.55 8.38 18.41
C GLU A 234 -10.80 7.51 18.55
N ALA A 235 -11.98 8.08 18.27
CA ALA A 235 -13.24 7.36 18.38
C ALA A 235 -13.42 6.43 17.15
N GLU A 236 -13.74 5.15 17.38
CA GLU A 236 -14.02 4.18 16.30
C GLU A 236 -15.30 4.54 15.51
N ASP A 237 -16.25 5.20 16.14
CA ASP A 237 -17.55 5.62 15.61
C ASP A 237 -17.60 7.12 15.27
N ALA A 238 -16.44 7.73 14.96
CA ALA A 238 -16.37 9.13 14.56
C ALA A 238 -17.35 9.44 13.40
N PRO A 239 -18.01 10.60 13.41
CA PRO A 239 -18.96 10.98 12.36
C PRO A 239 -18.32 10.94 10.98
N ASN A 240 -19.08 10.46 9.98
CA ASN A 240 -18.68 10.59 8.58
C ASN A 240 -18.84 12.06 8.16
N THR A 241 -17.76 12.69 7.76
CA THR A 241 -17.70 14.11 7.35
C THR A 241 -17.63 14.29 5.84
N ALA A 242 -17.61 13.21 5.05
CA ALA A 242 -17.71 13.30 3.60
C ALA A 242 -18.98 14.03 3.17
N ALA A 243 -18.93 14.78 2.07
CA ALA A 243 -20.06 15.54 1.57
C ALA A 243 -21.30 14.63 1.37
N PRO A 244 -22.51 15.09 1.76
CA PRO A 244 -23.73 14.31 1.60
C PRO A 244 -23.91 13.81 0.16
N GLY A 245 -24.30 12.53 0.00
CA GLY A 245 -24.46 11.91 -1.31
C GLY A 245 -23.18 11.41 -1.95
N THR A 246 -22.03 11.50 -1.27
CA THR A 246 -20.80 10.84 -1.71
C THR A 246 -20.96 9.33 -1.60
N ILE A 247 -20.77 8.63 -2.71
CA ILE A 247 -20.71 7.17 -2.77
C ILE A 247 -19.26 6.74 -2.62
N GLU A 248 -19.00 5.81 -1.70
CA GLU A 248 -17.68 5.32 -1.36
C GLU A 248 -17.57 3.83 -1.70
N CYS A 249 -16.52 3.47 -2.42
CA CYS A 249 -16.28 2.08 -2.83
C CYS A 249 -14.86 1.64 -2.49
N LYS A 250 -14.71 0.35 -2.12
CA LYS A 250 -13.42 -0.25 -1.78
C LYS A 250 -13.24 -1.61 -2.45
N PHE A 251 -12.09 -1.83 -3.06
CA PHE A 251 -11.83 -3.06 -3.80
C PHE A 251 -10.52 -3.69 -3.33
N TRP A 252 -10.59 -4.94 -2.90
CA TRP A 252 -9.46 -5.74 -2.47
C TRP A 252 -9.06 -6.70 -3.59
N GLY A 253 -7.90 -6.47 -4.18
CA GLY A 253 -7.36 -7.25 -5.30
C GLY A 253 -5.96 -7.76 -5.04
N LEU A 254 -5.48 -8.58 -5.97
CA LEU A 254 -4.14 -9.15 -5.93
C LEU A 254 -3.24 -8.43 -6.95
N GLY A 255 -2.02 -8.11 -6.57
CA GLY A 255 -1.04 -7.49 -7.46
C GLY A 255 -0.85 -8.28 -8.75
N GLY A 256 -1.18 -7.65 -9.88
CA GLY A 256 -1.13 -8.27 -11.20
C GLY A 256 -2.45 -8.86 -11.71
N ASP A 257 -3.53 -8.89 -10.94
CA ASP A 257 -4.85 -9.41 -11.35
C ASP A 257 -5.64 -8.43 -12.26
N GLY A 258 -5.19 -7.20 -12.39
CA GLY A 258 -5.85 -6.17 -13.20
C GLY A 258 -6.88 -5.31 -12.46
N THR A 259 -7.14 -5.55 -11.17
CA THR A 259 -8.10 -4.78 -10.35
C THR A 259 -7.83 -3.29 -10.38
N VAL A 260 -6.58 -2.86 -10.15
CA VAL A 260 -6.20 -1.44 -10.18
C VAL A 260 -6.48 -0.81 -11.54
N GLY A 261 -6.15 -1.51 -12.62
CA GLY A 261 -6.42 -1.04 -14.00
C GLY A 261 -7.91 -0.88 -14.28
N ALA A 262 -8.74 -1.84 -13.85
CA ALA A 262 -10.19 -1.77 -13.98
C ALA A 262 -10.77 -0.59 -13.19
N ASN A 263 -10.31 -0.37 -11.94
CA ASN A 263 -10.80 0.72 -11.10
C ASN A 263 -10.35 2.10 -11.62
N LYS A 264 -9.13 2.23 -12.19
CA LYS A 264 -8.72 3.44 -12.93
C LYS A 264 -9.63 3.72 -14.12
N ASN A 265 -10.03 2.68 -14.85
CA ASN A 265 -10.98 2.82 -15.95
C ASN A 265 -12.38 3.19 -15.43
N SER A 266 -12.86 2.58 -14.35
CA SER A 266 -14.16 2.88 -13.75
C SER A 266 -14.27 4.35 -13.33
N ILE A 267 -13.28 4.87 -12.59
CA ILE A 267 -13.30 6.25 -12.14
C ILE A 267 -13.21 7.24 -13.31
N LYS A 268 -12.48 6.86 -14.37
CA LYS A 268 -12.40 7.66 -15.60
C LYS A 268 -13.74 7.67 -16.35
N ILE A 269 -14.40 6.52 -16.50
CA ILE A 269 -15.73 6.44 -17.12
C ILE A 269 -16.71 7.35 -16.36
N ILE A 270 -16.78 7.25 -15.03
CA ILE A 270 -17.67 8.09 -14.22
C ILE A 270 -17.33 9.58 -14.41
N GLY A 271 -16.05 9.92 -14.35
CA GLY A 271 -15.58 11.31 -14.48
C GLY A 271 -15.80 11.92 -15.87
N ASP A 272 -15.58 11.16 -16.95
CA ASP A 272 -15.67 11.66 -18.32
C ASP A 272 -17.12 11.75 -18.82
N HIS A 273 -18.04 10.92 -18.26
CA HIS A 273 -19.41 10.80 -18.76
C HIS A 273 -20.49 11.33 -17.79
N THR A 274 -20.08 11.91 -16.65
CA THR A 274 -21.01 12.56 -15.71
C THR A 274 -20.45 13.88 -15.22
N ASP A 275 -21.32 14.69 -14.62
CA ASP A 275 -20.93 15.92 -13.91
C ASP A 275 -20.39 15.66 -12.50
N LYS A 276 -20.33 14.39 -12.07
CA LYS A 276 -19.87 14.02 -10.73
C LYS A 276 -18.41 14.38 -10.51
N TYR A 277 -18.10 14.82 -9.29
CA TYR A 277 -16.75 14.84 -8.77
C TYR A 277 -16.32 13.40 -8.52
N VAL A 278 -15.05 13.11 -8.81
CA VAL A 278 -14.50 11.76 -8.70
C VAL A 278 -13.12 11.81 -8.01
N GLN A 279 -12.84 10.81 -7.20
CA GLN A 279 -11.55 10.62 -6.55
C GLN A 279 -11.24 9.12 -6.51
N ALA A 280 -10.01 8.77 -6.84
CA ALA A 280 -9.51 7.42 -6.61
C ALA A 280 -8.09 7.46 -6.05
N TYR A 281 -7.81 6.56 -5.12
CA TYR A 281 -6.48 6.31 -4.59
C TYR A 281 -6.22 4.80 -4.51
N PHE A 282 -4.98 4.40 -4.76
CA PHE A 282 -4.58 3.00 -4.80
C PHE A 282 -3.49 2.74 -3.78
N GLN A 283 -3.79 1.87 -2.82
CA GLN A 283 -2.88 1.39 -1.81
C GLN A 283 -2.25 0.08 -2.28
N TYR A 284 -0.97 -0.07 -2.03
CA TYR A 284 -0.19 -1.25 -2.41
C TYR A 284 0.56 -1.79 -1.20
N ASP A 285 0.63 -3.09 -1.12
CA ASP A 285 1.57 -3.81 -0.28
C ASP A 285 3.00 -3.65 -0.83
N SER A 286 4.00 -3.96 -0.02
CA SER A 286 5.41 -3.95 -0.40
C SER A 286 5.81 -5.05 -1.40
N LYS A 287 4.99 -6.09 -1.59
CA LYS A 287 5.26 -7.21 -2.49
C LYS A 287 4.91 -6.84 -3.95
N LYS A 288 5.79 -7.21 -4.89
CA LYS A 288 5.61 -6.86 -6.32
C LYS A 288 4.65 -7.79 -7.04
N THR A 289 4.71 -9.09 -6.79
CA THR A 289 3.76 -10.06 -7.34
C THR A 289 2.96 -10.70 -6.21
N GLY A 290 1.65 -10.74 -6.39
CA GLY A 290 0.74 -11.32 -5.39
C GLY A 290 0.64 -10.51 -4.10
N GLY A 291 1.12 -9.26 -4.07
CA GLY A 291 0.87 -8.34 -2.99
C GLY A 291 -0.58 -7.87 -2.99
N VAL A 292 -1.07 -7.44 -1.84
CA VAL A 292 -2.43 -6.90 -1.71
C VAL A 292 -2.51 -5.53 -2.36
N THR A 293 -3.60 -5.29 -3.12
CA THR A 293 -3.94 -3.96 -3.62
C THR A 293 -5.30 -3.55 -3.09
N VAL A 294 -5.42 -2.32 -2.59
CA VAL A 294 -6.70 -1.78 -2.14
C VAL A 294 -6.99 -0.51 -2.93
N SER A 295 -8.10 -0.51 -3.66
CA SER A 295 -8.56 0.67 -4.41
C SER A 295 -9.67 1.36 -3.63
N HIS A 296 -9.54 2.67 -3.43
CA HIS A 296 -10.49 3.54 -2.75
C HIS A 296 -11.07 4.50 -3.78
N LEU A 297 -12.38 4.45 -4.01
CA LEU A 297 -13.07 5.30 -4.97
C LEU A 297 -14.16 6.10 -4.25
N ARG A 298 -14.25 7.39 -4.58
CA ARG A 298 -15.33 8.29 -4.17
C ARG A 298 -15.88 9.01 -5.38
N PHE A 299 -17.20 9.20 -5.41
CA PHE A 299 -17.87 10.02 -6.41
C PHE A 299 -19.17 10.57 -5.85
N GLY A 300 -19.50 11.80 -6.27
CA GLY A 300 -20.68 12.52 -5.76
C GLY A 300 -20.91 13.81 -6.50
N ASP A 301 -21.98 14.52 -6.12
CA ASP A 301 -22.40 15.76 -6.77
C ASP A 301 -21.75 17.01 -6.14
N SER A 302 -20.97 16.83 -5.09
CA SER A 302 -20.21 17.88 -4.40
C SER A 302 -18.71 17.64 -4.49
N PRO A 303 -17.85 18.69 -4.39
CA PRO A 303 -16.41 18.54 -4.33
C PRO A 303 -15.95 17.57 -3.23
N ILE A 304 -15.03 16.68 -3.55
CA ILE A 304 -14.52 15.68 -2.63
C ILE A 304 -13.25 16.24 -1.98
N ARG A 305 -13.30 16.43 -0.65
CA ARG A 305 -12.19 16.93 0.17
C ARG A 305 -11.65 15.87 1.14
N SER A 306 -11.83 14.58 0.80
CA SER A 306 -11.56 13.44 1.66
C SER A 306 -10.27 12.71 1.23
N PRO A 307 -9.05 13.19 1.59
CA PRO A 307 -7.79 12.57 1.16
C PRO A 307 -7.38 11.36 2.03
N TYR A 308 -8.28 10.83 2.84
CA TYR A 308 -8.10 9.64 3.67
C TYR A 308 -8.68 8.40 3.01
N TYR A 309 -8.31 7.23 3.50
CA TYR A 309 -8.83 5.95 3.00
C TYR A 309 -10.35 5.84 3.21
N VAL A 310 -11.01 5.13 2.33
CA VAL A 310 -12.39 4.70 2.56
C VAL A 310 -12.38 3.67 3.68
N THR A 311 -12.99 4.01 4.80
CA THR A 311 -13.09 3.15 5.99
C THR A 311 -14.48 2.53 6.12
N LYS A 312 -15.51 3.20 5.57
CA LYS A 312 -16.89 2.72 5.48
C LYS A 312 -17.43 2.98 4.07
N ALA A 313 -17.69 1.91 3.34
CA ALA A 313 -18.03 1.93 1.93
C ALA A 313 -19.48 1.46 1.67
N ASP A 314 -20.10 2.06 0.68
CA ASP A 314 -21.40 1.62 0.15
C ASP A 314 -21.25 0.29 -0.62
N PHE A 315 -20.05 0.09 -1.22
CA PHE A 315 -19.71 -1.11 -1.97
C PHE A 315 -18.29 -1.57 -1.65
N VAL A 316 -18.13 -2.83 -1.23
CA VAL A 316 -16.82 -3.49 -1.05
C VAL A 316 -16.74 -4.73 -1.93
N ALA A 317 -15.64 -4.89 -2.65
CA ALA A 317 -15.38 -6.08 -3.45
C ALA A 317 -14.13 -6.83 -2.98
N CYS A 318 -14.25 -8.14 -2.82
CA CYS A 318 -13.16 -9.08 -2.62
C CYS A 318 -12.90 -9.84 -3.92
N HIS A 319 -11.81 -9.50 -4.62
CA HIS A 319 -11.47 -10.13 -5.90
C HIS A 319 -10.68 -11.43 -5.73
N ASN A 320 -10.09 -11.66 -4.56
CA ASN A 320 -9.36 -12.90 -4.24
C ASN A 320 -9.96 -13.58 -3.00
N PRO A 321 -10.59 -14.74 -3.15
CA PRO A 321 -11.28 -15.43 -2.05
C PRO A 321 -10.33 -15.87 -0.92
N SER A 322 -9.03 -16.04 -1.19
CA SER A 322 -8.05 -16.38 -0.16
C SER A 322 -7.99 -15.36 0.96
N TYR A 323 -8.37 -14.10 0.72
CA TYR A 323 -8.40 -13.05 1.74
C TYR A 323 -9.45 -13.31 2.82
N ILE A 324 -10.55 -13.99 2.47
CA ILE A 324 -11.58 -14.43 3.44
C ILE A 324 -10.97 -15.49 4.36
N VAL A 325 -10.35 -16.53 3.77
CA VAL A 325 -9.71 -17.62 4.52
C VAL A 325 -8.58 -17.12 5.42
N LYS A 326 -7.80 -16.14 4.95
CA LYS A 326 -6.71 -15.52 5.72
C LYS A 326 -7.17 -14.51 6.77
N GLY A 327 -8.48 -14.25 6.88
CA GLY A 327 -9.06 -13.40 7.91
C GLY A 327 -8.83 -11.90 7.72
N PHE A 328 -8.73 -11.42 6.47
CA PHE A 328 -8.69 -9.98 6.18
C PHE A 328 -9.97 -9.29 6.65
N LYS A 329 -9.84 -8.10 7.24
CA LYS A 329 -10.95 -7.39 7.89
C LYS A 329 -11.86 -6.59 6.94
N MET A 330 -11.90 -6.93 5.65
CA MET A 330 -12.59 -6.14 4.61
C MET A 330 -14.12 -6.02 4.80
N VAL A 331 -14.76 -6.98 5.43
CA VAL A 331 -16.21 -6.94 5.70
C VAL A 331 -16.59 -5.78 6.62
N ARG A 332 -15.71 -5.40 7.56
CA ARG A 332 -15.93 -4.26 8.47
C ARG A 332 -15.97 -2.91 7.74
N ASP A 333 -15.44 -2.86 6.53
CA ASP A 333 -15.46 -1.66 5.69
C ASP A 333 -16.83 -1.40 5.05
N VAL A 334 -17.75 -2.36 5.06
CA VAL A 334 -19.09 -2.21 4.48
C VAL A 334 -19.98 -1.42 5.41
N LYS A 335 -20.64 -0.35 4.90
CA LYS A 335 -21.68 0.38 5.65
C LYS A 335 -22.88 -0.53 5.95
N PRO A 336 -23.64 -0.29 7.04
CA PRO A 336 -24.92 -0.98 7.24
C PRO A 336 -25.81 -0.86 6.00
N GLY A 337 -26.36 -1.99 5.53
CA GLY A 337 -27.15 -2.06 4.29
C GLY A 337 -26.34 -1.99 3.00
N GLY A 338 -25.03 -1.81 3.07
CA GLY A 338 -24.13 -1.78 1.91
C GLY A 338 -23.96 -3.13 1.21
N THR A 339 -23.18 -3.13 0.14
CA THR A 339 -22.97 -4.31 -0.72
C THR A 339 -21.57 -4.89 -0.55
N PHE A 340 -21.48 -6.22 -0.39
CA PHE A 340 -20.25 -6.99 -0.39
C PHE A 340 -20.25 -7.98 -1.54
N LEU A 341 -19.37 -7.80 -2.54
CA LEU A 341 -19.19 -8.68 -3.68
C LEU A 341 -17.95 -9.56 -3.50
N VAL A 342 -18.10 -10.86 -3.66
CA VAL A 342 -16.97 -11.81 -3.57
C VAL A 342 -16.81 -12.57 -4.89
N ASN A 343 -15.60 -12.53 -5.44
CA ASN A 343 -15.20 -13.40 -6.54
C ASN A 343 -14.72 -14.75 -5.98
N CYS A 344 -15.51 -15.77 -6.13
CA CYS A 344 -15.16 -17.15 -5.71
C CYS A 344 -15.88 -18.19 -6.54
N GLN A 345 -15.30 -19.40 -6.55
CA GLN A 345 -15.87 -20.58 -7.20
C GLN A 345 -16.67 -21.48 -6.23
N TRP A 346 -16.84 -21.00 -4.99
CA TRP A 346 -17.50 -21.74 -3.91
C TRP A 346 -19.02 -21.83 -4.11
N SER A 347 -19.59 -22.96 -3.65
CA SER A 347 -21.03 -23.06 -3.40
C SER A 347 -21.43 -22.14 -2.24
N ASP A 348 -22.72 -22.01 -1.98
CA ASP A 348 -23.20 -21.18 -0.85
C ASP A 348 -22.79 -21.81 0.49
N GLU A 349 -22.76 -23.15 0.58
CA GLU A 349 -22.32 -23.91 1.76
C GLU A 349 -20.82 -23.69 2.00
N GLU A 350 -19.99 -23.86 0.98
CA GLU A 350 -18.53 -23.63 1.08
C GLU A 350 -18.21 -22.19 1.43
N PHE A 351 -18.93 -21.21 0.83
CA PHE A 351 -18.76 -19.81 1.20
C PHE A 351 -19.09 -19.57 2.67
N ALA A 352 -20.20 -20.14 3.15
CA ALA A 352 -20.58 -20.05 4.55
C ALA A 352 -19.55 -20.69 5.49
N GLU A 353 -18.95 -21.82 5.09
CA GLU A 353 -17.92 -22.49 5.87
C GLU A 353 -16.63 -21.63 6.00
N HIS A 354 -16.17 -21.06 4.88
CA HIS A 354 -14.96 -20.26 4.85
C HIS A 354 -15.07 -18.89 5.51
N MET A 355 -16.29 -18.38 5.71
CA MET A 355 -16.48 -17.03 6.29
C MET A 355 -16.19 -17.04 7.79
N PRO A 356 -15.28 -16.19 8.30
CA PRO A 356 -14.98 -16.07 9.73
C PRO A 356 -16.20 -15.63 10.55
N ALA A 357 -16.35 -16.15 11.77
CA ALA A 357 -17.49 -15.84 12.65
C ALA A 357 -17.67 -14.34 12.91
N VAL A 358 -16.58 -13.62 13.11
CA VAL A 358 -16.60 -12.15 13.26
C VAL A 358 -17.21 -11.45 12.05
N ALA A 359 -16.88 -11.93 10.81
CA ALA A 359 -17.45 -11.39 9.59
C ALA A 359 -18.93 -11.79 9.41
N LYS A 360 -19.30 -13.04 9.77
CA LYS A 360 -20.69 -13.50 9.79
C LYS A 360 -21.56 -12.59 10.66
N ARG A 361 -21.13 -12.36 11.91
CA ARG A 361 -21.86 -11.48 12.85
C ARG A 361 -21.99 -10.06 12.30
N TYR A 362 -20.93 -9.51 11.69
CA TYR A 362 -21.00 -8.17 11.12
C TYR A 362 -22.01 -8.09 9.97
N ILE A 363 -21.97 -9.05 9.03
CA ILE A 363 -22.87 -9.13 7.87
C ILE A 363 -24.33 -9.18 8.32
N ALA A 364 -24.65 -10.09 9.24
CA ALA A 364 -26.03 -10.29 9.70
C ALA A 364 -26.55 -9.09 10.50
N ASN A 365 -25.77 -8.56 11.45
CA ASN A 365 -26.20 -7.46 12.32
C ASN A 365 -26.26 -6.10 11.63
N ASN A 366 -25.60 -5.94 10.47
CA ASN A 366 -25.61 -4.71 9.69
C ASN A 366 -26.40 -4.83 8.39
N ASN A 367 -27.13 -5.92 8.17
CA ASN A 367 -27.95 -6.15 6.96
C ASN A 367 -27.14 -5.96 5.66
N VAL A 368 -25.88 -6.46 5.61
CA VAL A 368 -25.02 -6.36 4.45
C VAL A 368 -25.56 -7.23 3.32
N ASN A 369 -25.69 -6.67 2.11
CA ASN A 369 -26.10 -7.41 0.93
C ASN A 369 -24.88 -8.13 0.33
N VAL A 370 -24.87 -9.46 0.41
CA VAL A 370 -23.76 -10.28 -0.09
C VAL A 370 -24.08 -10.80 -1.48
N TYR A 371 -23.13 -10.66 -2.39
CA TYR A 371 -23.21 -11.21 -3.76
C TYR A 371 -21.95 -12.03 -4.05
N LEU A 372 -22.14 -13.14 -4.75
CA LEU A 372 -21.07 -14.04 -5.19
C LEU A 372 -21.02 -14.07 -6.73
N ILE A 373 -19.81 -14.14 -7.28
CA ILE A 373 -19.58 -14.27 -8.72
C ILE A 373 -18.38 -15.17 -8.97
N ASP A 374 -18.49 -16.11 -9.94
CA ASP A 374 -17.35 -16.85 -10.46
C ASP A 374 -16.82 -16.18 -11.73
N ALA A 375 -16.04 -15.14 -11.53
CA ALA A 375 -15.42 -14.40 -12.64
C ALA A 375 -14.30 -15.20 -13.33
N ILE A 376 -13.72 -16.21 -12.66
CA ILE A 376 -12.65 -17.05 -13.23
C ILE A 376 -13.23 -17.95 -14.33
N ASP A 377 -14.28 -18.68 -14.02
CA ASP A 377 -14.96 -19.55 -14.99
C ASP A 377 -15.58 -18.73 -16.14
N LEU A 378 -16.22 -17.61 -15.81
CA LEU A 378 -16.77 -16.69 -16.81
C LEU A 378 -15.71 -16.16 -17.78
N ALA A 379 -14.56 -15.70 -17.28
CA ALA A 379 -13.47 -15.19 -18.10
C ALA A 379 -12.92 -16.31 -19.03
N ALA A 380 -12.79 -17.52 -18.51
CA ALA A 380 -12.37 -18.67 -19.31
C ALA A 380 -13.38 -18.99 -20.44
N LYS A 381 -14.67 -19.04 -20.15
CA LYS A 381 -15.76 -19.31 -21.11
C LYS A 381 -15.85 -18.28 -22.24
N VAL A 382 -15.57 -17.02 -21.95
CA VAL A 382 -15.63 -15.95 -22.98
C VAL A 382 -14.29 -15.73 -23.72
N GLY A 383 -13.27 -16.56 -23.44
CA GLY A 383 -11.96 -16.47 -24.11
C GLY A 383 -10.99 -15.45 -23.52
N MET A 384 -11.26 -14.93 -22.32
CA MET A 384 -10.37 -14.01 -21.60
C MET A 384 -9.29 -14.71 -20.76
N GLY A 385 -9.35 -16.04 -20.66
CA GLY A 385 -8.44 -16.86 -19.85
C GLY A 385 -8.55 -16.50 -18.36
N LYS A 386 -7.45 -16.12 -17.73
CA LYS A 386 -7.41 -15.76 -16.30
C LYS A 386 -7.75 -14.27 -16.01
N ARG A 387 -8.20 -13.50 -16.99
CA ARG A 387 -8.44 -12.05 -16.87
C ARG A 387 -9.85 -11.78 -16.38
N THR A 388 -10.03 -11.72 -15.08
CA THR A 388 -11.34 -11.53 -14.42
C THR A 388 -11.74 -10.07 -14.26
N ASN A 389 -10.79 -9.15 -14.39
CA ASN A 389 -10.96 -7.73 -14.07
C ASN A 389 -12.11 -7.05 -14.84
N THR A 390 -12.31 -7.37 -16.11
CA THR A 390 -13.40 -6.80 -16.93
C THR A 390 -14.77 -7.32 -16.49
N VAL A 391 -14.88 -8.59 -16.13
CA VAL A 391 -16.09 -9.21 -15.58
C VAL A 391 -16.47 -8.54 -14.26
N LEU A 392 -15.52 -8.39 -13.35
CA LEU A 392 -15.71 -7.80 -12.01
C LEU A 392 -16.05 -6.31 -12.10
N GLN A 393 -15.44 -5.56 -13.03
CA GLN A 393 -15.78 -4.17 -13.30
C GLN A 393 -17.24 -4.01 -13.76
N SER A 394 -17.70 -4.90 -14.61
CA SER A 394 -19.10 -4.90 -15.08
C SER A 394 -20.07 -5.22 -13.96
N ALA A 395 -19.77 -6.19 -13.10
CA ALA A 395 -20.54 -6.50 -11.90
C ALA A 395 -20.62 -5.32 -10.94
N PHE A 396 -19.52 -4.59 -10.77
CA PHE A 396 -19.49 -3.35 -9.97
C PHE A 396 -20.49 -2.32 -10.49
N PHE A 397 -20.48 -1.98 -11.78
CA PHE A 397 -21.40 -1.00 -12.32
C PHE A 397 -22.87 -1.43 -12.19
N ALA A 398 -23.14 -2.74 -12.35
CA ALA A 398 -24.51 -3.27 -12.21
C ALA A 398 -25.02 -3.20 -10.76
N LEU A 399 -24.16 -3.45 -9.76
CA LEU A 399 -24.52 -3.48 -8.35
C LEU A 399 -24.48 -2.12 -7.67
N ALA A 400 -23.46 -1.32 -7.96
CA ALA A 400 -23.26 -0.02 -7.32
C ALA A 400 -24.19 1.09 -7.87
N LYS A 401 -24.81 0.88 -9.05
CA LYS A 401 -25.81 1.77 -9.68
C LYS A 401 -25.37 3.23 -9.77
N VAL A 402 -24.10 3.46 -10.04
CA VAL A 402 -23.50 4.81 -10.17
C VAL A 402 -24.00 5.53 -11.41
N LEU A 403 -24.23 4.76 -12.46
CA LEU A 403 -24.72 5.16 -13.79
C LEU A 403 -25.90 4.25 -14.16
N PRO A 404 -26.78 4.67 -15.11
CA PRO A 404 -27.68 3.74 -15.76
C PRO A 404 -26.89 2.54 -16.31
N ALA A 405 -27.35 1.33 -16.05
CA ALA A 405 -26.57 0.12 -16.35
C ALA A 405 -26.20 -0.01 -17.84
N GLU A 406 -27.14 0.34 -18.74
CA GLU A 406 -26.92 0.29 -20.18
C GLU A 406 -25.81 1.25 -20.62
N ASP A 407 -25.80 2.48 -20.09
CA ASP A 407 -24.79 3.49 -20.39
C ASP A 407 -23.41 3.04 -19.88
N ALA A 408 -23.34 2.53 -18.65
CA ALA A 408 -22.09 2.02 -18.08
C ALA A 408 -21.49 0.89 -18.93
N LEU A 409 -22.31 -0.05 -19.37
CA LEU A 409 -21.87 -1.16 -20.24
C LEU A 409 -21.38 -0.64 -21.60
N GLN A 410 -22.07 0.34 -22.19
CA GLN A 410 -21.66 0.93 -23.46
C GLN A 410 -20.31 1.64 -23.31
N TYR A 411 -20.14 2.49 -22.28
CA TYR A 411 -18.87 3.19 -22.04
C TYR A 411 -17.69 2.20 -21.76
N MET A 412 -17.96 1.10 -21.07
CA MET A 412 -16.97 0.05 -20.88
C MET A 412 -16.57 -0.59 -22.22
N LYS A 413 -17.54 -0.88 -23.10
CA LYS A 413 -17.29 -1.46 -24.44
C LYS A 413 -16.49 -0.50 -25.32
N ASP A 414 -16.80 0.80 -25.28
CA ASP A 414 -16.07 1.83 -26.01
C ASP A 414 -14.63 1.95 -25.53
N ALA A 415 -14.43 1.96 -24.22
CA ALA A 415 -13.10 1.97 -23.58
C ALA A 415 -12.28 0.73 -23.94
N ALA A 416 -12.89 -0.46 -23.92
CA ALA A 416 -12.26 -1.71 -24.32
C ALA A 416 -11.88 -1.70 -25.80
N THR A 417 -12.76 -1.24 -26.67
CA THR A 417 -12.49 -1.07 -28.11
C THR A 417 -11.30 -0.16 -28.34
N LYS A 418 -11.28 1.01 -27.73
CA LYS A 418 -10.18 1.97 -27.82
C LYS A 418 -8.85 1.38 -27.36
N SER A 419 -8.87 0.60 -26.27
CA SER A 419 -7.66 0.05 -25.66
C SER A 419 -7.10 -1.17 -26.40
N TYR A 420 -7.96 -1.98 -27.00
CA TYR A 420 -7.57 -3.29 -27.52
C TYR A 420 -7.68 -3.44 -29.04
N MET A 421 -8.23 -2.49 -29.78
CA MET A 421 -8.36 -2.55 -31.23
C MET A 421 -7.03 -2.85 -31.93
N LYS A 422 -5.93 -2.26 -31.46
CA LYS A 422 -4.57 -2.51 -31.99
C LYS A 422 -4.11 -3.97 -31.81
N LYS A 423 -4.73 -4.74 -30.91
CA LYS A 423 -4.41 -6.14 -30.64
C LYS A 423 -5.30 -7.12 -31.43
N GLY A 424 -6.28 -6.61 -32.17
CA GLY A 424 -7.18 -7.35 -33.04
C GLY A 424 -8.62 -7.46 -32.55
N GLN A 425 -9.56 -7.60 -33.47
CA GLN A 425 -11.00 -7.62 -33.22
C GLN A 425 -11.42 -8.75 -32.26
N ALA A 426 -10.83 -9.92 -32.37
CA ALA A 426 -11.16 -11.05 -31.48
C ALA A 426 -10.95 -10.74 -30.00
N ILE A 427 -9.95 -9.91 -29.66
CA ILE A 427 -9.70 -9.48 -28.29
C ILE A 427 -10.75 -8.46 -27.83
N VAL A 428 -11.16 -7.56 -28.71
CA VAL A 428 -12.25 -6.62 -28.45
C VAL A 428 -13.55 -7.38 -28.18
N ASP A 429 -13.90 -8.33 -29.05
CA ASP A 429 -15.13 -9.14 -28.93
C ASP A 429 -15.15 -9.97 -27.64
N ALA A 430 -14.01 -10.54 -27.23
CA ALA A 430 -13.90 -11.26 -25.97
C ALA A 430 -14.13 -10.32 -24.76
N ASN A 431 -13.59 -9.10 -24.80
CA ASN A 431 -13.85 -8.10 -23.75
C ASN A 431 -15.32 -7.69 -23.71
N HIS A 432 -15.97 -7.46 -24.86
CA HIS A 432 -17.40 -7.14 -24.93
C HIS A 432 -18.25 -8.26 -24.33
N LYS A 433 -17.97 -9.51 -24.64
CA LYS A 433 -18.65 -10.68 -24.04
C LYS A 433 -18.44 -10.73 -22.52
N ALA A 434 -17.24 -10.43 -22.04
CA ALA A 434 -16.93 -10.39 -20.62
C ALA A 434 -17.71 -9.29 -19.90
N ILE A 435 -17.87 -8.11 -20.53
CA ILE A 435 -18.67 -7.00 -20.00
C ILE A 435 -20.15 -7.42 -19.88
N ASP A 436 -20.74 -7.98 -20.94
CA ASP A 436 -22.13 -8.43 -20.94
C ASP A 436 -22.39 -9.53 -19.90
N ALA A 437 -21.47 -10.51 -19.81
CA ALA A 437 -21.59 -11.60 -18.84
C ALA A 437 -21.48 -11.11 -17.39
N GLY A 438 -20.54 -10.22 -17.09
CA GLY A 438 -20.31 -9.71 -15.74
C GLY A 438 -21.49 -8.92 -15.18
N ALA A 439 -22.27 -8.27 -16.06
CA ALA A 439 -23.42 -7.46 -15.64
C ALA A 439 -24.55 -8.26 -15.00
N THR A 440 -24.63 -9.56 -15.22
CA THR A 440 -25.77 -10.41 -14.82
C THR A 440 -25.39 -11.71 -14.11
N ALA A 441 -24.10 -12.06 -14.09
CA ALA A 441 -23.66 -13.40 -13.64
C ALA A 441 -23.45 -13.53 -12.13
N PHE A 442 -23.61 -12.45 -11.37
CA PHE A 442 -23.57 -12.51 -9.90
C PHE A 442 -24.90 -13.06 -9.33
N ARG A 443 -24.80 -13.77 -8.22
CA ARG A 443 -25.95 -14.25 -7.46
C ARG A 443 -25.97 -13.64 -6.07
N LYS A 444 -27.16 -13.38 -5.54
CA LYS A 444 -27.32 -12.93 -4.15
C LYS A 444 -27.16 -14.14 -3.23
N PHE A 445 -26.37 -13.98 -2.18
CA PHE A 445 -26.28 -14.95 -1.09
C PHE A 445 -27.28 -14.58 0.01
N GLU A 446 -28.13 -15.54 0.38
CA GLU A 446 -29.09 -15.35 1.46
C GLU A 446 -28.40 -15.58 2.81
N VAL A 447 -28.23 -14.54 3.58
CA VAL A 447 -27.51 -14.57 4.86
C VAL A 447 -28.30 -15.38 5.88
N PRO A 448 -27.74 -16.48 6.43
CA PRO A 448 -28.41 -17.29 7.44
C PRO A 448 -28.63 -16.50 8.74
N ALA A 449 -29.77 -16.71 9.38
CA ALA A 449 -30.15 -15.99 10.60
C ALA A 449 -29.21 -16.28 11.79
N ASP A 450 -28.63 -17.45 11.84
CA ASP A 450 -27.66 -17.90 12.87
C ASP A 450 -26.31 -17.17 12.79
N TRP A 451 -26.02 -16.52 11.68
CA TRP A 451 -24.80 -15.71 11.53
C TRP A 451 -24.74 -14.57 12.55
N ALA A 452 -25.87 -14.06 13.00
CA ALA A 452 -25.91 -12.98 13.99
C ALA A 452 -25.25 -13.35 15.32
N THR A 453 -25.21 -14.64 15.65
CA THR A 453 -24.68 -15.19 16.89
C THR A 453 -23.54 -16.19 16.66
N ALA A 454 -22.93 -16.22 15.48
CA ALA A 454 -21.84 -17.13 15.14
C ALA A 454 -20.70 -17.05 16.19
N GLU A 455 -20.25 -18.18 16.68
CA GLU A 455 -19.20 -18.26 17.70
C GLU A 455 -17.82 -18.33 17.05
N ASP A 456 -16.83 -17.66 17.65
CA ASP A 456 -15.45 -17.73 17.20
C ASP A 456 -14.88 -19.13 17.50
N ALA A 457 -14.05 -19.64 16.59
CA ALA A 457 -13.28 -20.85 16.85
C ALA A 457 -12.38 -20.64 18.08
N ALA A 458 -12.19 -21.72 18.84
CA ALA A 458 -11.27 -21.67 19.99
C ALA A 458 -9.88 -21.19 19.51
N PRO A 459 -9.22 -20.31 20.31
CA PRO A 459 -7.86 -19.88 19.98
C PRO A 459 -6.94 -21.10 19.86
N VAL A 460 -6.16 -21.16 18.79
CA VAL A 460 -5.12 -22.18 18.66
C VAL A 460 -4.06 -21.89 19.72
N GLU A 461 -3.94 -22.76 20.74
CA GLU A 461 -2.85 -22.67 21.70
C GLU A 461 -1.51 -22.94 20.98
N LEU A 462 -0.57 -22.03 21.17
CA LEU A 462 0.76 -22.19 20.61
C LEU A 462 1.54 -23.25 21.38
N SER A 463 2.18 -24.17 20.66
CA SER A 463 3.08 -25.15 21.25
C SER A 463 4.31 -24.48 21.89
N GLU A 464 5.04 -25.20 22.75
CA GLU A 464 6.30 -24.73 23.35
C GLU A 464 7.35 -24.33 22.30
N GLU A 465 7.33 -24.96 21.10
CA GLU A 465 8.20 -24.65 19.97
C GLU A 465 7.95 -23.24 19.37
N THR A 466 6.79 -22.66 19.59
CA THR A 466 6.42 -21.31 19.13
C THR A 466 6.96 -20.17 20.02
N LYS A 467 7.81 -20.46 21.00
CA LYS A 467 8.41 -19.45 21.90
C LYS A 467 9.71 -18.85 21.40
N SER A 468 10.22 -19.24 20.21
CA SER A 468 11.41 -18.61 19.63
C SER A 468 11.15 -17.14 19.27
N ALA A 469 12.20 -16.30 19.28
CA ALA A 469 12.09 -14.88 18.94
C ALA A 469 11.47 -14.69 17.54
N ILE A 470 11.87 -15.52 16.56
CA ILE A 470 11.33 -15.47 15.20
C ILE A 470 9.83 -15.83 15.17
N ALA A 471 9.39 -16.83 15.93
CA ALA A 471 7.97 -17.20 15.96
C ALA A 471 7.10 -16.09 16.60
N GLN A 472 7.63 -15.41 17.61
CA GLN A 472 6.97 -14.23 18.21
C GLN A 472 6.91 -13.06 17.20
N GLN A 473 7.99 -12.78 16.49
CA GLN A 473 7.99 -11.76 15.44
C GLN A 473 6.97 -12.08 14.34
N VAL A 474 6.91 -13.33 13.89
CA VAL A 474 5.94 -13.77 12.88
C VAL A 474 4.51 -13.52 13.37
N LYS A 475 4.18 -13.97 14.57
CA LYS A 475 2.84 -13.84 15.12
C LYS A 475 2.46 -12.39 15.43
N ASN A 476 3.37 -11.65 16.06
CA ASN A 476 3.05 -10.34 16.62
C ASN A 476 3.21 -9.20 15.61
N LEU A 477 4.04 -9.37 14.56
CA LEU A 477 4.29 -8.35 13.54
C LEU A 477 3.92 -8.81 12.13
N LEU A 478 4.50 -9.95 11.67
CA LEU A 478 4.35 -10.36 10.28
C LEU A 478 2.90 -10.68 9.90
N GLU A 479 2.19 -11.48 10.70
CA GLU A 479 0.81 -11.86 10.40
C GLU A 479 -0.16 -10.66 10.35
N PRO A 480 -0.15 -9.69 11.29
CA PRO A 480 -0.94 -8.46 11.15
C PRO A 480 -0.57 -7.65 9.91
N ILE A 481 0.71 -7.51 9.60
CA ILE A 481 1.19 -6.76 8.42
C ILE A 481 0.69 -7.43 7.12
N ASP A 482 0.81 -8.75 7.01
CA ASP A 482 0.38 -9.51 5.83
C ASP A 482 -1.14 -9.47 5.62
N ARG A 483 -1.92 -9.34 6.68
CA ARG A 483 -3.37 -9.13 6.62
C ARG A 483 -3.78 -7.67 6.41
N MET A 484 -2.84 -6.76 6.15
CA MET A 484 -3.07 -5.31 6.02
C MET A 484 -3.72 -4.71 7.28
N ASP A 485 -3.41 -5.25 8.43
CA ASP A 485 -3.90 -4.84 9.76
C ASP A 485 -2.79 -4.19 10.63
N GLY A 486 -1.72 -3.73 10.01
CA GLY A 486 -0.61 -3.06 10.70
C GLY A 486 -1.03 -1.82 11.50
N ASP A 487 -2.17 -1.22 11.16
CA ASP A 487 -2.75 -0.10 11.92
C ASP A 487 -3.18 -0.48 13.34
N SER A 488 -3.42 -1.76 13.61
CA SER A 488 -3.75 -2.28 14.95
C SER A 488 -2.56 -2.43 15.88
N LEU A 489 -1.32 -2.33 15.36
CA LEU A 489 -0.10 -2.51 16.14
C LEU A 489 0.23 -1.25 16.96
N PRO A 490 0.36 -1.37 18.29
CA PRO A 490 0.79 -0.27 19.14
C PRO A 490 2.31 -0.03 19.04
N VAL A 491 2.78 1.09 19.57
CA VAL A 491 4.22 1.44 19.57
C VAL A 491 5.05 0.39 20.32
N SER A 492 4.53 -0.21 21.39
CA SER A 492 5.22 -1.27 22.15
C SER A 492 5.60 -2.48 21.30
N ALA A 493 4.85 -2.78 20.23
CA ALA A 493 5.18 -3.87 19.30
C ALA A 493 6.53 -3.68 18.58
N PHE A 494 7.07 -2.46 18.58
CA PHE A 494 8.32 -2.09 17.86
C PHE A 494 9.47 -1.72 18.79
N VAL A 495 9.33 -1.79 20.11
CA VAL A 495 10.37 -1.37 21.05
C VAL A 495 11.65 -2.16 20.86
N ASP A 496 11.54 -3.48 20.71
CA ASP A 496 12.68 -4.37 20.50
C ASP A 496 13.31 -4.23 19.09
N CYS A 497 12.64 -3.55 18.16
CA CYS A 497 13.11 -3.28 16.81
C CYS A 497 13.38 -1.78 16.56
N ALA A 498 13.47 -0.96 17.62
CA ALA A 498 13.58 0.50 17.52
C ALA A 498 14.88 0.96 16.82
N ASP A 499 15.91 0.13 16.80
CA ASP A 499 17.16 0.34 16.07
C ASP A 499 17.12 -0.15 14.60
N GLY A 500 15.97 -0.69 14.16
CA GLY A 500 15.76 -1.23 12.82
C GLY A 500 16.17 -2.69 12.64
N GLN A 501 16.54 -3.40 13.71
CA GLN A 501 16.87 -4.82 13.66
C GLN A 501 15.60 -5.67 13.81
N PHE A 502 15.48 -6.69 12.96
CA PHE A 502 14.42 -7.69 12.99
C PHE A 502 15.05 -9.08 12.92
N GLU A 503 14.39 -10.08 13.49
CA GLU A 503 14.83 -11.47 13.38
C GLU A 503 14.84 -11.91 11.92
N LEU A 504 15.93 -12.54 11.49
CA LEU A 504 16.09 -13.06 10.13
C LEU A 504 15.40 -14.42 9.97
N GLY A 505 14.94 -14.70 8.73
CA GLY A 505 14.30 -15.97 8.38
C GLY A 505 12.76 -15.96 8.45
N ALA A 506 12.14 -14.84 8.85
CA ALA A 506 10.68 -14.73 8.92
C ALA A 506 9.99 -14.91 7.56
N SER A 507 10.67 -14.61 6.44
CA SER A 507 10.12 -14.82 5.08
C SER A 507 9.71 -16.27 4.79
N ALA A 508 10.30 -17.26 5.47
CA ALA A 508 9.94 -18.66 5.35
C ALA A 508 8.53 -18.98 5.89
N TYR A 509 7.99 -18.14 6.76
CA TYR A 509 6.68 -18.31 7.40
C TYR A 509 5.55 -17.55 6.68
N GLU A 510 5.85 -16.71 5.71
CA GLU A 510 4.86 -15.89 5.00
C GLU A 510 3.84 -16.74 4.21
N LYS A 511 4.30 -17.81 3.54
CA LYS A 511 3.46 -18.79 2.85
C LYS A 511 2.29 -18.18 2.06
N ARG A 512 2.58 -17.24 1.17
CA ARG A 512 1.57 -16.39 0.52
C ARG A 512 0.57 -17.11 -0.37
N GLY A 513 0.98 -18.25 -0.98
CA GLY A 513 0.10 -19.08 -1.84
C GLY A 513 -0.43 -18.33 -3.06
N VAL A 514 0.39 -17.49 -3.71
CA VAL A 514 -0.06 -16.60 -4.80
C VAL A 514 -0.05 -17.26 -6.18
N ALA A 515 0.65 -18.38 -6.34
CA ALA A 515 0.72 -19.09 -7.61
C ALA A 515 -0.57 -19.87 -7.88
N VAL A 516 -1.14 -19.68 -9.06
CA VAL A 516 -2.30 -20.48 -9.55
C VAL A 516 -1.84 -21.83 -10.10
N VAL A 517 -0.58 -21.87 -10.58
CA VAL A 517 0.07 -23.08 -11.09
C VAL A 517 1.48 -23.15 -10.54
N VAL A 518 1.92 -24.36 -10.20
CA VAL A 518 3.26 -24.67 -9.66
C VAL A 518 3.92 -25.79 -10.45
N PRO A 519 5.26 -25.94 -10.40
CA PRO A 519 5.92 -27.01 -11.11
C PRO A 519 5.69 -28.36 -10.42
N HIS A 520 5.12 -29.32 -11.17
CA HIS A 520 5.16 -30.73 -10.86
C HIS A 520 6.49 -31.31 -11.32
N TRP A 521 7.14 -32.11 -10.50
CA TRP A 521 8.41 -32.78 -10.82
C TRP A 521 8.20 -34.27 -11.14
N ASP A 522 8.59 -34.66 -12.37
CA ASP A 522 8.62 -36.03 -12.83
C ASP A 522 10.05 -36.57 -12.63
N GLU A 523 10.25 -37.36 -11.58
CA GLU A 523 11.51 -37.94 -11.21
C GLU A 523 12.07 -38.87 -12.30
N THR A 524 11.23 -39.52 -13.07
CA THR A 524 11.64 -40.50 -14.11
C THR A 524 12.41 -39.85 -15.27
N LYS A 525 12.19 -38.58 -15.53
CA LYS A 525 12.84 -37.76 -16.57
C LYS A 525 14.04 -36.98 -16.07
N CYS A 526 14.18 -36.86 -14.76
CA CYS A 526 15.16 -35.95 -14.15
C CYS A 526 16.61 -36.47 -14.27
N ILE A 527 17.51 -35.65 -14.78
CA ILE A 527 18.95 -35.93 -14.87
C ILE A 527 19.78 -35.24 -13.75
N GLN A 528 19.15 -34.69 -12.73
CA GLN A 528 19.78 -34.07 -11.56
C GLN A 528 20.79 -32.95 -11.92
N CYS A 529 20.52 -32.17 -12.95
CA CYS A 529 21.39 -31.07 -13.38
C CYS A 529 21.25 -29.81 -12.52
N ASN A 530 20.18 -29.68 -11.72
CA ASN A 530 19.84 -28.58 -10.82
C ASN A 530 19.65 -27.20 -11.50
N GLN A 531 19.49 -27.17 -12.85
CA GLN A 531 19.26 -25.91 -13.57
C GLN A 531 17.96 -25.22 -13.14
N CYS A 532 16.91 -25.98 -12.80
CA CYS A 532 15.65 -25.47 -12.29
C CYS A 532 15.81 -24.70 -10.97
N ALA A 533 16.57 -25.25 -10.04
CA ALA A 533 16.92 -24.56 -8.79
C ALA A 533 17.82 -23.34 -9.05
N TYR A 534 18.80 -23.49 -9.96
CA TYR A 534 19.74 -22.43 -10.31
C TYR A 534 19.06 -21.15 -10.82
N VAL A 535 17.99 -21.26 -11.60
CA VAL A 535 17.27 -20.09 -12.16
C VAL A 535 16.12 -19.61 -11.29
N CYS A 536 15.78 -20.30 -10.20
CA CYS A 536 14.66 -19.90 -9.35
C CYS A 536 14.98 -18.62 -8.58
N PRO A 537 14.24 -17.51 -8.79
CA PRO A 537 14.51 -16.25 -8.11
C PRO A 537 14.09 -16.24 -6.64
N HIS A 538 13.19 -17.16 -6.23
CA HIS A 538 12.61 -17.20 -4.89
C HIS A 538 13.11 -18.37 -4.04
N ALA A 539 14.01 -19.20 -4.57
CA ALA A 539 14.54 -20.39 -3.90
C ALA A 539 13.48 -21.43 -3.49
N THR A 540 12.38 -21.52 -4.20
CA THR A 540 11.21 -22.36 -3.89
C THR A 540 11.25 -23.75 -4.54
N ILE A 541 12.28 -24.05 -5.31
CA ILE A 541 12.60 -25.38 -5.87
C ILE A 541 14.05 -25.67 -5.60
N ARG A 542 14.34 -26.76 -4.86
CA ARG A 542 15.68 -27.10 -4.39
C ARG A 542 15.96 -28.59 -4.48
N PRO A 543 17.21 -28.99 -4.84
CA PRO A 543 17.67 -30.36 -4.76
C PRO A 543 18.05 -30.71 -3.31
N PHE A 544 17.63 -31.87 -2.86
CA PHE A 544 18.09 -32.48 -1.62
C PHE A 544 18.67 -33.86 -1.89
N ALA A 545 19.75 -34.19 -1.19
CA ALA A 545 20.30 -35.54 -1.14
C ALA A 545 20.14 -36.07 0.28
N MET A 546 19.48 -37.20 0.42
CA MET A 546 19.10 -37.81 1.69
C MET A 546 19.91 -39.09 1.94
N THR A 547 20.28 -39.35 3.17
CA THR A 547 20.70 -40.67 3.61
C THR A 547 19.50 -41.65 3.56
N GLU A 548 19.77 -42.94 3.73
CA GLU A 548 18.66 -43.92 3.78
C GLU A 548 17.71 -43.64 4.94
N ASP A 549 18.23 -43.24 6.10
CA ASP A 549 17.41 -42.93 7.29
C ASP A 549 16.56 -41.65 7.06
N GLU A 550 17.15 -40.57 6.49
CA GLU A 550 16.43 -39.36 6.13
C GLU A 550 15.32 -39.62 5.10
N ALA A 551 15.59 -40.51 4.12
CA ALA A 551 14.62 -40.89 3.10
C ALA A 551 13.50 -41.80 3.65
N ALA A 552 13.82 -42.65 4.62
CA ALA A 552 12.83 -43.52 5.26
C ALA A 552 11.87 -42.75 6.20
N ALA A 553 12.31 -41.63 6.76
CA ALA A 553 11.51 -40.78 7.63
C ALA A 553 10.74 -39.69 6.85
N ALA A 554 10.97 -39.55 5.54
CA ALA A 554 10.32 -38.52 4.71
C ALA A 554 8.82 -38.81 4.52
N PRO A 555 7.99 -37.77 4.33
CA PRO A 555 6.55 -37.94 4.03
C PRO A 555 6.28 -38.90 2.84
N GLU A 556 5.17 -39.59 2.88
CA GLU A 556 4.80 -40.59 1.84
C GLU A 556 4.77 -39.99 0.43
N ALA A 557 4.36 -38.74 0.28
CA ALA A 557 4.31 -38.03 -0.99
C ALA A 557 5.69 -37.70 -1.59
N THR A 558 6.79 -38.03 -0.92
CA THR A 558 8.16 -37.70 -1.36
C THR A 558 8.55 -38.54 -2.59
N ARG A 559 8.74 -37.86 -3.73
CA ARG A 559 9.25 -38.48 -4.96
C ARG A 559 10.79 -38.56 -4.88
N THR A 560 11.38 -39.73 -5.14
CA THR A 560 12.84 -39.91 -5.02
C THR A 560 13.40 -40.74 -6.17
N LEU A 561 14.70 -40.53 -6.41
CA LEU A 561 15.52 -41.41 -7.26
C LEU A 561 16.92 -41.53 -6.66
N ASP A 562 17.73 -42.51 -7.15
CA ASP A 562 19.09 -42.65 -6.68
C ASP A 562 19.93 -41.42 -7.04
N ALA A 563 20.69 -40.89 -6.09
CA ALA A 563 21.51 -39.72 -6.33
C ALA A 563 22.69 -40.01 -7.24
N MET A 564 22.92 -39.19 -8.26
CA MET A 564 23.95 -39.37 -9.28
C MET A 564 25.27 -38.70 -8.90
N GLY A 565 26.34 -39.47 -8.97
CA GLY A 565 27.73 -39.02 -8.79
C GLY A 565 28.45 -39.80 -7.74
N PRO A 566 29.80 -39.84 -7.82
CA PRO A 566 30.61 -40.69 -6.93
C PRO A 566 30.50 -40.28 -5.46
N LYS A 567 30.29 -38.98 -5.18
CA LYS A 567 30.15 -38.46 -3.81
C LYS A 567 28.73 -38.64 -3.25
N ALA A 568 27.73 -38.96 -4.08
CA ALA A 568 26.34 -39.16 -3.69
C ALA A 568 25.92 -40.64 -3.65
N LYS A 569 26.91 -41.56 -3.73
CA LYS A 569 26.65 -42.99 -3.76
C LYS A 569 25.94 -43.44 -2.46
N GLY A 570 24.80 -44.11 -2.62
CA GLY A 570 23.98 -44.62 -1.51
C GLY A 570 23.02 -43.56 -0.93
N MET A 571 22.93 -42.37 -1.55
CA MET A 571 21.93 -41.35 -1.18
C MET A 571 20.74 -41.40 -2.12
N LYS A 572 19.59 -40.94 -1.63
CA LYS A 572 18.40 -40.63 -2.43
C LYS A 572 18.37 -39.15 -2.77
N PHE A 573 17.89 -38.83 -3.97
CA PHE A 573 17.75 -37.45 -4.47
C PHE A 573 16.27 -37.11 -4.62
N THR A 574 15.90 -35.90 -4.24
CA THR A 574 14.60 -35.30 -4.55
C THR A 574 14.77 -33.86 -5.01
N MET A 575 13.83 -33.38 -5.82
CA MET A 575 13.67 -31.97 -6.18
C MET A 575 12.43 -31.45 -5.50
N ALA A 576 12.57 -30.93 -4.29
CA ALA A 576 11.46 -30.42 -3.52
C ALA A 576 11.01 -29.04 -4.01
N VAL A 577 9.70 -28.85 -4.02
CA VAL A 577 9.04 -27.58 -4.39
C VAL A 577 8.16 -27.13 -3.23
N SER A 578 8.22 -25.84 -2.87
CA SER A 578 7.25 -25.21 -1.96
C SER A 578 6.10 -24.62 -2.78
N PRO A 579 4.91 -25.22 -2.81
CA PRO A 579 3.77 -24.65 -3.54
C PRO A 579 3.32 -23.30 -3.00
N LEU A 580 3.36 -23.11 -1.70
CA LEU A 580 2.92 -21.87 -1.03
C LEU A 580 3.87 -20.70 -1.20
N ASP A 581 5.16 -20.93 -1.47
CA ASP A 581 6.16 -19.88 -1.71
C ASP A 581 6.43 -19.67 -3.22
N CYS A 582 6.00 -20.59 -4.07
CA CYS A 582 6.17 -20.50 -5.53
C CYS A 582 5.38 -19.31 -6.11
N MET A 583 5.97 -18.61 -7.08
CA MET A 583 5.35 -17.47 -7.77
C MET A 583 4.78 -17.83 -9.16
N GLY A 584 4.84 -19.10 -9.58
CA GLY A 584 4.28 -19.57 -10.85
C GLY A 584 4.96 -19.00 -12.11
N CYS A 585 6.19 -18.54 -12.03
CA CYS A 585 6.88 -17.80 -13.12
C CYS A 585 7.32 -18.66 -14.31
N THR A 586 7.28 -19.99 -14.21
CA THR A 586 7.64 -20.96 -15.28
C THR A 586 9.14 -21.08 -15.63
N ASN A 587 10.05 -20.30 -15.01
CA ASN A 587 11.46 -20.32 -15.36
C ASN A 587 12.09 -21.71 -15.23
N CYS A 588 11.76 -22.47 -14.16
CA CYS A 588 12.26 -23.81 -13.91
C CYS A 588 11.86 -24.81 -15.01
N VAL A 589 10.63 -24.71 -15.51
CA VAL A 589 10.09 -25.55 -16.60
C VAL A 589 10.80 -25.24 -17.91
N LYS A 590 10.96 -23.94 -18.25
CA LYS A 590 11.59 -23.49 -19.50
C LYS A 590 13.07 -23.89 -19.61
N VAL A 591 13.78 -23.95 -18.50
CA VAL A 591 15.22 -24.28 -18.50
C VAL A 591 15.47 -25.81 -18.45
N CYS A 592 14.45 -26.62 -18.14
CA CYS A 592 14.61 -28.05 -17.96
C CYS A 592 14.90 -28.75 -19.30
N PRO A 593 16.13 -29.30 -19.52
CA PRO A 593 16.52 -29.85 -20.81
C PRO A 593 15.82 -31.21 -21.15
N LYS A 594 15.18 -31.85 -20.17
CA LYS A 594 14.51 -33.15 -20.30
C LYS A 594 12.99 -33.06 -20.11
N GLY A 595 12.43 -31.88 -19.90
CA GLY A 595 11.00 -31.74 -19.65
C GLY A 595 10.54 -32.50 -18.40
N ALA A 596 11.38 -32.59 -17.39
CA ALA A 596 11.07 -33.24 -16.10
C ALA A 596 10.23 -32.36 -15.18
N LEU A 597 9.78 -31.18 -15.65
CA LEU A 597 8.94 -30.24 -14.94
C LEU A 597 7.81 -29.77 -15.85
N GLU A 598 6.60 -29.78 -15.34
CA GLU A 598 5.45 -29.16 -15.99
C GLU A 598 4.65 -28.31 -14.99
N MET A 599 3.91 -27.31 -15.48
CA MET A 599 3.08 -26.47 -14.59
C MET A 599 1.70 -27.12 -14.46
N VAL A 600 1.32 -27.40 -13.23
CA VAL A 600 0.00 -27.95 -12.86
C VAL A 600 -0.73 -27.01 -11.90
N PRO A 601 -2.07 -27.10 -11.76
CA PRO A 601 -2.82 -26.38 -10.74
C PRO A 601 -2.21 -26.58 -9.34
N THR A 602 -2.12 -25.52 -8.56
CA THR A 602 -1.45 -25.53 -7.24
C THR A 602 -2.07 -26.55 -6.29
N GLU A 603 -3.39 -26.75 -6.37
CA GLU A 603 -4.15 -27.69 -5.55
C GLU A 603 -3.68 -29.16 -5.74
N GLN A 604 -3.14 -29.48 -6.91
CA GLN A 604 -2.64 -30.83 -7.23
C GLN A 604 -1.27 -31.14 -6.62
N GLU A 605 -0.54 -30.12 -6.16
CA GLU A 605 0.80 -30.27 -5.58
C GLU A 605 0.84 -29.83 -4.09
N MET A 606 -0.30 -29.63 -3.46
CA MET A 606 -0.33 -29.22 -2.04
C MET A 606 0.24 -30.27 -1.09
N ASP A 607 0.23 -31.54 -1.47
CA ASP A 607 0.89 -32.65 -0.76
C ASP A 607 2.43 -32.51 -0.72
N GLN A 608 3.00 -31.67 -1.57
CA GLN A 608 4.43 -31.37 -1.60
C GLN A 608 4.85 -30.29 -0.57
N GLN A 609 3.92 -29.58 0.06
CA GLN A 609 4.29 -28.62 1.11
C GLN A 609 4.88 -29.33 2.34
N PRO A 610 4.26 -30.38 2.91
CA PRO A 610 4.89 -31.16 3.98
C PRO A 610 6.24 -31.80 3.59
N VAL A 611 6.39 -32.21 2.31
CA VAL A 611 7.67 -32.70 1.79
C VAL A 611 8.73 -31.61 1.84
N TRP A 612 8.40 -30.39 1.37
CA TRP A 612 9.30 -29.24 1.43
C TRP A 612 9.72 -28.92 2.86
N ASP A 613 8.75 -28.82 3.77
CA ASP A 613 9.01 -28.47 5.18
C ASP A 613 9.92 -29.52 5.81
N TYR A 614 9.68 -30.81 5.59
CA TYR A 614 10.57 -31.89 6.03
C TYR A 614 12.00 -31.75 5.47
N MET A 615 12.14 -31.47 4.16
CA MET A 615 13.45 -31.34 3.52
C MET A 615 14.28 -30.19 4.11
N VAL A 616 13.63 -29.07 4.40
CA VAL A 616 14.32 -27.89 4.95
C VAL A 616 14.69 -28.07 6.42
N GLU A 617 13.86 -28.77 7.21
CA GLU A 617 14.03 -28.89 8.65
C GLU A 617 14.86 -30.11 9.05
N ASN A 618 14.72 -31.24 8.33
CA ASN A 618 15.24 -32.54 8.79
C ASN A 618 16.37 -33.10 7.93
N VAL A 619 16.52 -32.63 6.69
CA VAL A 619 17.60 -33.13 5.81
C VAL A 619 18.85 -32.32 5.95
N SER A 620 19.92 -32.96 6.37
CA SER A 620 21.23 -32.30 6.62
C SER A 620 21.91 -31.87 5.31
N GLU A 621 22.61 -30.74 5.35
CA GLU A 621 23.39 -30.25 4.21
C GLU A 621 24.57 -31.21 3.90
N LYS A 622 24.63 -31.73 2.69
CA LYS A 622 25.67 -32.64 2.22
C LYS A 622 26.84 -31.83 1.66
N LYS A 623 27.75 -31.37 2.52
CA LYS A 623 28.90 -30.50 2.17
C LYS A 623 29.77 -31.05 1.07
N GLU A 624 29.90 -32.37 0.97
CA GLU A 624 30.67 -33.07 -0.07
C GLU A 624 30.10 -32.91 -1.47
N LEU A 625 28.80 -32.58 -1.60
CA LEU A 625 28.13 -32.34 -2.90
C LEU A 625 28.28 -30.89 -3.34
N ILE A 626 28.65 -29.98 -2.45
CA ILE A 626 28.78 -28.56 -2.75
C ILE A 626 30.01 -28.33 -3.61
N ALA A 627 29.84 -27.61 -4.72
CA ALA A 627 30.91 -27.25 -5.63
C ALA A 627 30.60 -25.93 -6.36
N ALA A 628 31.63 -25.21 -6.79
CA ALA A 628 31.51 -23.95 -7.53
C ALA A 628 31.11 -24.18 -9.01
N ASN A 629 29.98 -24.87 -9.24
CA ASN A 629 29.39 -25.09 -10.54
C ASN A 629 27.87 -25.11 -10.41
N VAL A 630 27.11 -25.12 -11.54
CA VAL A 630 25.65 -25.06 -11.56
C VAL A 630 25.01 -26.13 -10.67
N LYS A 631 25.42 -27.41 -10.82
CA LYS A 631 24.85 -28.51 -10.05
C LYS A 631 25.19 -28.42 -8.56
N GLY A 632 26.49 -28.25 -8.22
CA GLY A 632 26.98 -28.35 -6.85
C GLY A 632 26.58 -27.13 -5.99
N SER A 633 26.53 -25.93 -6.57
CA SER A 633 26.14 -24.72 -5.81
C SER A 633 24.74 -24.82 -5.25
N GLN A 634 23.85 -25.56 -5.89
CA GLN A 634 22.44 -25.65 -5.50
C GLN A 634 22.18 -26.58 -4.30
N PHE A 635 23.15 -27.41 -3.90
CA PHE A 635 23.07 -28.18 -2.66
C PHE A 635 23.39 -27.35 -1.41
N LYS A 636 23.92 -26.12 -1.59
CA LYS A 636 24.11 -25.17 -0.48
C LYS A 636 22.83 -24.39 -0.26
N GLN A 637 22.44 -24.26 1.03
CA GLN A 637 21.30 -23.44 1.39
C GLN A 637 21.50 -21.98 0.93
N PRO A 638 20.56 -21.36 0.22
CA PRO A 638 20.61 -19.94 -0.09
C PRO A 638 20.37 -19.12 1.17
N TYR A 639 20.99 -17.93 1.27
CA TYR A 639 20.74 -16.96 2.33
C TYR A 639 19.85 -15.82 1.86
N LEU A 640 19.24 -15.95 0.70
CA LEU A 640 18.15 -15.14 0.18
C LEU A 640 17.05 -16.07 -0.28
N GLU A 641 15.89 -16.00 0.37
CA GLU A 641 14.75 -16.90 0.17
C GLU A 641 13.43 -16.12 0.17
N PHE A 642 12.47 -16.55 -0.64
CA PHE A 642 11.08 -16.12 -0.63
C PHE A 642 10.90 -14.59 -0.69
N SER A 643 11.74 -13.91 -1.46
CA SER A 643 11.66 -12.45 -1.59
C SER A 643 10.33 -11.98 -2.19
N GLY A 644 9.87 -10.78 -1.80
CA GLY A 644 8.71 -10.12 -2.39
C GLY A 644 8.93 -9.56 -3.81
N SER A 645 9.94 -10.04 -4.55
CA SER A 645 10.25 -9.58 -5.90
C SER A 645 9.21 -10.06 -6.95
N CYS A 646 9.31 -9.53 -8.16
CA CYS A 646 8.46 -9.96 -9.28
C CYS A 646 8.61 -11.45 -9.57
N ALA A 647 7.55 -12.10 -10.02
CA ALA A 647 7.62 -13.45 -10.55
C ALA A 647 8.62 -13.52 -11.72
N GLY A 648 9.62 -14.40 -11.60
CA GLY A 648 10.67 -14.53 -12.61
C GLY A 648 11.75 -13.44 -12.58
N CYS A 649 11.90 -12.70 -11.48
CA CYS A 649 12.89 -11.65 -11.32
C CYS A 649 14.33 -12.16 -11.55
N ALA A 650 15.02 -11.57 -12.52
CA ALA A 650 16.43 -11.94 -12.79
C ALA A 650 17.34 -11.47 -11.67
N GLU A 651 17.10 -10.32 -11.08
CA GLU A 651 17.93 -9.73 -10.03
C GLU A 651 18.01 -10.63 -8.80
N THR A 652 16.87 -11.11 -8.29
CA THR A 652 16.87 -12.00 -7.13
C THR A 652 17.42 -13.40 -7.45
N ALA A 653 17.38 -13.85 -8.70
CA ALA A 653 17.99 -15.10 -9.11
C ALA A 653 19.51 -15.07 -8.93
N TYR A 654 20.20 -14.02 -9.40
CA TYR A 654 21.65 -13.94 -9.21
C TYR A 654 22.04 -13.45 -7.80
N ALA A 655 21.25 -12.58 -7.16
CA ALA A 655 21.50 -12.20 -5.77
C ALA A 655 21.47 -13.43 -4.85
N ARG A 656 20.48 -14.31 -5.03
CA ARG A 656 20.40 -15.60 -4.33
C ARG A 656 21.63 -16.46 -4.59
N LEU A 657 22.07 -16.60 -5.85
CA LEU A 657 23.26 -17.38 -6.19
C LEU A 657 24.52 -16.83 -5.50
N VAL A 658 24.67 -15.51 -5.47
CA VAL A 658 25.80 -14.87 -4.77
C VAL A 658 25.79 -15.24 -3.29
N THR A 659 24.62 -15.31 -2.64
CA THR A 659 24.54 -15.75 -1.24
C THR A 659 24.94 -17.22 -1.05
N GLN A 660 24.71 -18.10 -2.01
CA GLN A 660 25.16 -19.49 -1.95
C GLN A 660 26.69 -19.66 -2.11
N VAL A 661 27.31 -18.71 -2.81
CA VAL A 661 28.77 -18.75 -3.05
C VAL A 661 29.54 -18.01 -1.96
N ALA A 662 29.04 -16.88 -1.49
CA ALA A 662 29.78 -15.95 -0.66
C ALA A 662 29.00 -15.41 0.56
N GLY A 663 27.78 -15.90 0.82
CA GLY A 663 26.84 -15.32 1.81
C GLY A 663 27.41 -15.23 3.22
N ASP A 664 28.22 -16.19 3.62
CA ASP A 664 28.92 -16.24 4.91
C ASP A 664 30.00 -15.13 5.08
N ARG A 665 30.31 -14.38 4.01
CA ARG A 665 31.31 -13.30 3.97
C ARG A 665 30.73 -11.99 3.42
N MET A 666 29.42 -11.90 3.22
CA MET A 666 28.80 -10.73 2.61
C MET A 666 28.36 -9.69 3.64
N PHE A 667 28.64 -8.43 3.32
CA PHE A 667 27.94 -7.27 3.87
C PHE A 667 27.06 -6.67 2.77
N ILE A 668 25.81 -6.36 3.08
CA ILE A 668 24.83 -5.93 2.11
C ILE A 668 24.43 -4.50 2.41
N SER A 669 24.51 -3.64 1.40
CA SER A 669 24.05 -2.26 1.44
C SER A 669 23.19 -1.99 0.21
N ASN A 670 21.97 -1.51 0.42
CA ASN A 670 21.01 -1.23 -0.65
C ASN A 670 20.80 0.27 -0.85
N ALA A 671 20.76 0.69 -2.11
CA ALA A 671 20.24 1.99 -2.48
C ALA A 671 18.72 1.89 -2.75
N THR A 672 18.04 3.04 -2.85
CA THR A 672 16.61 3.10 -3.20
C THR A 672 16.38 2.48 -4.58
N GLY A 673 15.49 1.49 -4.64
CA GLY A 673 15.15 0.77 -5.86
C GLY A 673 14.48 -0.57 -5.57
N CYS A 674 14.47 -1.49 -6.53
CA CYS A 674 13.88 -2.81 -6.33
C CYS A 674 14.54 -3.58 -5.19
N SER A 675 15.87 -3.52 -5.08
CA SER A 675 16.62 -4.26 -4.05
C SER A 675 16.32 -3.79 -2.62
N SER A 676 16.01 -2.52 -2.42
CA SER A 676 15.55 -2.02 -1.11
C SER A 676 14.12 -2.46 -0.80
N ILE A 677 13.26 -2.56 -1.83
CA ILE A 677 11.86 -2.96 -1.66
C ILE A 677 11.75 -4.46 -1.36
N TRP A 678 12.36 -5.33 -2.16
CA TRP A 678 12.30 -6.77 -1.93
C TRP A 678 13.31 -7.26 -0.88
N GLY A 679 14.34 -6.48 -0.55
CA GLY A 679 15.42 -6.89 0.34
C GLY A 679 15.25 -6.48 1.80
N ASN A 680 14.46 -5.42 2.10
CA ASN A 680 14.34 -4.86 3.44
C ASN A 680 12.90 -4.60 3.89
N PRO A 681 11.90 -5.44 3.59
CA PRO A 681 10.59 -5.24 4.21
C PRO A 681 10.69 -5.54 5.71
N ALA A 682 10.06 -4.68 6.53
CA ALA A 682 10.01 -4.90 7.97
C ALA A 682 9.37 -6.25 8.31
N ALA A 683 9.90 -6.93 9.31
CA ALA A 683 9.51 -8.24 9.81
C ALA A 683 9.70 -9.41 8.83
N THR A 684 10.00 -9.20 7.56
CA THR A 684 10.05 -10.26 6.54
C THR A 684 11.22 -10.10 5.55
N ALA A 685 12.37 -9.63 6.02
CA ALA A 685 13.56 -9.55 5.19
C ALA A 685 13.91 -10.93 4.60
N PRO A 686 14.12 -11.05 3.27
CA PRO A 686 14.34 -12.35 2.62
C PRO A 686 15.77 -12.86 2.78
N TYR A 687 16.66 -12.04 3.26
CA TYR A 687 17.98 -12.49 3.67
C TYR A 687 17.83 -13.25 5.00
N CYS A 688 18.17 -14.52 4.98
CA CYS A 688 17.98 -15.42 6.11
C CYS A 688 19.33 -15.92 6.60
N LYS A 689 19.68 -15.63 7.83
CA LYS A 689 20.86 -16.01 8.62
C LYS A 689 22.06 -15.13 8.37
#